data_57ef076cb6f7cce6e5c31508e115f3e6
#
_entry.id   57ef076cb6f7cce6e5c31508e115f3e6
#
_cell.length_a   1.000
_cell.length_b   1.000
_cell.length_c   1.000
_cell.angle_alpha   90.00
_cell.angle_beta   90.00
_cell.angle_gamma   90.00
#
_symmetry.space_group_name_H-M   'P 1'
#
loop_
_entity.id
_entity.type
_entity.pdbx_description
1 polymer ?
#
loop_
_entity_poly.entity_id
_entity_poly.type
_entity_poly.pdbx_seq_one_letter_code
_entity_poly.pdbx_strand_id
1 'polypeptide(L)'
;MHAAETVLLSLIAAGAYAQVQPAGDSVQSDASNPFLIKTMIVVTGTRTQTELQQSPVSTGILTRTELDTRNTRTLDQGLSLMEGLYAFRSKGSQDTLAGVGMRGFDGRGSNQTRVLILLDGQPINDAYTGSVFWATLPVSEVQSVEVARGPFSSLYGGNAMGGVVNILTRPVDHREIEVSGQYGTYNSAEYTIRYSERFWKKLGVAASYQRQEYGGYSTNDVFASATAVASATSPLIPPPAFLPTTTAGSHYVVGKQGNNWFNQHVFRSKFDYTFTSKTTASLQYIYRRYGYGYDAAQSSILDSNGQPTQSGTFFFNDGTLRRFSLTPGGFLSGPGQGVSQIANLQVFHTFSPTQYVRVSGGVQDVPYDYYLTPSSTALATSGPGQTAERPSRAWHGDAQWNWMISAKQELVVGEETRHDQSTITEYNLSNWAIRDSHTSMATYGRGKALTQAEYLEYRRSLTNRLHVTAGGRLDYWRGYDGESIPSVTAVPTNYQDRMSTALSGKLAAAYDLGSGWTLRSSVGSAFRNPTVYELYRTWKSSTGTTYFSNPQLLPERLKSWEVGLRKSIGRVFDADAAYYENWVHNLVYRSTDLADDPTGASQKYYNAGQGRTRGAELALRERLASWLQLRQTYTITDARIVQNQYVPADNGRRVPFVPRNISSFSIIADRRGWSASINGQYFGKVYSTDLNTDKLKGVYGAYDPFFLADATLSYRFEKFVTAFASAQNILDRRYYEYYLAPGRVVSLGLRFRL
;
A
#
# COMPACT_ATOMS: atom_id res chain seq x y z
N MET A 1 -24.04 -21.38 7.30
CA MET A 1 -23.69 -20.70 8.53
C MET A 1 -23.29 -21.63 9.69
N HIS A 2 -23.53 -22.93 9.64
CA HIS A 2 -23.23 -23.87 10.74
C HIS A 2 -21.91 -24.65 10.64
N ALA A 3 -21.22 -24.61 9.50
CA ALA A 3 -19.99 -25.40 9.30
C ALA A 3 -18.68 -24.68 9.73
N ALA A 4 -18.69 -23.36 9.82
CA ALA A 4 -17.52 -22.59 10.20
C ALA A 4 -17.34 -22.42 11.73
N GLU A 5 -18.42 -22.55 12.50
CA GLU A 5 -18.38 -22.46 13.95
C GLU A 5 -17.88 -23.75 14.63
N THR A 6 -17.99 -24.89 13.96
CA THR A 6 -17.66 -26.19 14.55
C THR A 6 -16.16 -26.51 14.52
N VAL A 7 -15.38 -25.90 13.63
CA VAL A 7 -13.93 -26.17 13.51
C VAL A 7 -13.12 -25.40 14.57
N LEU A 8 -13.61 -24.27 15.06
CA LEU A 8 -12.88 -23.47 16.06
C LEU A 8 -12.99 -24.00 17.50
N LEU A 9 -13.97 -24.84 17.78
CA LEU A 9 -14.28 -25.34 19.14
C LEU A 9 -13.76 -26.76 19.42
N SER A 10 -13.34 -27.52 18.43
CA SER A 10 -12.89 -28.92 18.62
C SER A 10 -11.39 -29.10 18.92
N LEU A 11 -10.60 -28.03 18.90
CA LEU A 11 -9.14 -28.06 19.11
C LEU A 11 -8.67 -27.67 20.54
N ILE A 12 -9.59 -27.45 21.48
CA ILE A 12 -9.25 -26.95 22.84
C ILE A 12 -9.03 -28.07 23.88
N ALA A 13 -9.25 -29.33 23.56
CA ALA A 13 -9.16 -30.41 24.54
C ALA A 13 -8.10 -31.46 24.19
N ALA A 14 -6.85 -31.24 24.50
CA ALA A 14 -5.87 -32.28 24.88
C ALA A 14 -4.62 -31.64 25.50
N GLY A 15 -4.56 -31.64 26.81
CA GLY A 15 -3.36 -31.26 27.58
C GLY A 15 -2.55 -32.46 28.01
N ALA A 16 -1.24 -32.35 28.06
CA ALA A 16 -0.39 -32.72 29.20
C ALA A 16 1.13 -32.72 28.88
N TYR A 17 1.86 -32.00 29.68
CA TYR A 17 3.22 -32.07 30.22
C TYR A 17 4.42 -32.63 29.41
N ALA A 18 5.41 -31.81 29.14
CA ALA A 18 6.83 -31.97 29.42
C ALA A 18 7.66 -30.71 29.12
N GLN A 19 8.62 -30.41 29.97
CA GLN A 19 9.45 -29.20 29.95
C GLN A 19 10.53 -29.22 28.86
N VAL A 20 10.70 -28.15 28.09
CA VAL A 20 11.93 -27.75 27.40
C VAL A 20 11.98 -26.23 27.26
N GLN A 21 13.16 -25.65 27.43
CA GLN A 21 13.43 -24.21 27.39
C GLN A 21 12.99 -23.53 26.09
N PRO A 22 12.52 -22.27 26.15
CA PRO A 22 12.18 -21.53 24.95
C PRO A 22 13.45 -21.16 24.19
N ALA A 23 13.57 -21.60 22.95
CA ALA A 23 14.41 -20.95 21.96
C ALA A 23 13.75 -19.62 21.58
N GLY A 24 13.69 -18.74 22.51
CA GLY A 24 13.20 -17.37 22.38
C GLY A 24 14.36 -16.43 22.67
N ASP A 25 15.50 -16.64 22.04
CA ASP A 25 16.39 -15.53 21.80
C ASP A 25 15.75 -14.70 20.67
N SER A 26 14.76 -13.87 21.08
CA SER A 26 14.58 -12.58 20.42
C SER A 26 15.97 -12.08 20.09
N VAL A 27 16.21 -11.74 18.82
CA VAL A 27 17.38 -10.97 18.43
C VAL A 27 17.55 -9.91 19.50
N GLN A 28 18.43 -10.15 20.47
CA GLN A 28 18.99 -9.09 21.26
C GLN A 28 19.69 -8.23 20.23
N SER A 29 18.95 -7.24 19.73
CA SER A 29 19.61 -6.07 19.18
C SER A 29 20.53 -5.66 20.32
N ASP A 30 21.81 -5.86 20.13
CA ASP A 30 22.80 -5.25 20.99
C ASP A 30 22.44 -3.77 20.94
N ALA A 31 21.74 -3.30 21.98
CA ALA A 31 21.20 -1.94 22.03
C ALA A 31 22.32 -0.89 21.97
N SER A 32 23.58 -1.35 22.06
CA SER A 32 24.78 -0.56 21.91
C SER A 32 25.23 -0.37 20.47
N ASN A 33 24.64 -1.07 19.46
CA ASN A 33 25.13 -1.00 18.08
C ASN A 33 24.03 -1.22 17.02
N PRO A 34 23.25 -0.18 16.68
CA PRO A 34 22.10 -0.27 15.77
C PRO A 34 22.44 -0.64 14.30
N PHE A 35 23.72 -0.82 13.97
CA PHE A 35 24.22 -1.02 12.60
C PHE A 35 24.81 -2.42 12.35
N LEU A 36 24.33 -3.45 13.06
CA LEU A 36 24.81 -4.82 12.87
C LEU A 36 24.23 -5.45 11.60
N ILE A 37 25.02 -5.54 10.52
CA ILE A 37 24.62 -6.19 9.26
C ILE A 37 24.65 -7.73 9.36
N LYS A 38 25.51 -8.30 10.18
CA LYS A 38 25.84 -9.75 10.16
C LYS A 38 24.78 -10.70 10.77
N THR A 39 23.77 -10.20 11.47
CA THR A 39 22.78 -11.03 12.18
C THR A 39 21.33 -10.63 11.88
N MET A 40 21.07 -10.06 10.70
CA MET A 40 19.69 -9.81 10.32
C MET A 40 18.99 -11.13 10.00
N ILE A 41 18.00 -11.49 10.81
CA ILE A 41 17.15 -12.65 10.61
C ILE A 41 15.89 -12.17 9.90
N VAL A 42 15.46 -12.89 8.88
CA VAL A 42 14.23 -12.65 8.11
C VAL A 42 13.36 -13.90 8.13
N VAL A 43 12.07 -13.72 8.17
CA VAL A 43 11.08 -14.80 8.18
C VAL A 43 10.29 -14.84 6.89
N THR A 44 10.06 -13.70 6.27
CA THR A 44 9.12 -13.53 5.14
C THR A 44 9.49 -14.36 3.92
N GLY A 45 10.78 -14.57 3.67
CA GLY A 45 11.24 -15.34 2.51
C GLY A 45 10.96 -16.86 2.58
N THR A 46 10.76 -17.42 3.78
CA THR A 46 10.71 -18.87 4.03
C THR A 46 9.71 -19.27 5.13
N ARG A 47 8.89 -18.36 5.62
CA ARG A 47 8.01 -18.54 6.82
C ARG A 47 8.73 -19.04 8.08
N THR A 48 10.05 -19.11 8.07
CA THR A 48 10.91 -19.51 9.20
C THR A 48 12.12 -18.59 9.30
N GLN A 49 12.74 -18.55 10.47
CA GLN A 49 13.91 -17.72 10.70
C GLN A 49 15.09 -18.13 9.80
N THR A 50 15.59 -17.20 9.01
CA THR A 50 16.70 -17.42 8.10
C THR A 50 17.63 -16.21 8.14
N GLU A 51 18.94 -16.42 8.21
CA GLU A 51 19.87 -15.32 8.08
C GLU A 51 19.72 -14.65 6.71
N LEU A 52 19.71 -13.34 6.66
CA LEU A 52 19.54 -12.58 5.41
C LEU A 52 20.56 -12.99 4.34
N GLN A 53 21.78 -13.35 4.74
CA GLN A 53 22.84 -13.81 3.83
C GLN A 53 22.57 -15.19 3.21
N GLN A 54 21.82 -16.04 3.91
CA GLN A 54 21.47 -17.39 3.46
C GLN A 54 20.12 -17.42 2.75
N SER A 55 19.42 -16.28 2.66
CA SER A 55 18.14 -16.19 1.97
C SER A 55 18.32 -16.54 0.48
N PRO A 56 17.64 -17.59 -0.02
CA PRO A 56 17.73 -17.99 -1.42
C PRO A 56 16.94 -17.08 -2.36
N VAL A 57 16.34 -16.02 -1.84
CA VAL A 57 15.49 -15.07 -2.56
C VAL A 57 15.90 -13.63 -2.27
N SER A 58 15.50 -12.70 -3.13
CA SER A 58 15.70 -11.27 -2.91
C SER A 58 14.92 -10.77 -1.71
N THR A 59 15.61 -10.46 -0.62
CA THR A 59 15.02 -10.02 0.64
C THR A 59 15.69 -8.75 1.12
N GLY A 60 14.90 -7.80 1.61
CA GLY A 60 15.37 -6.56 2.24
C GLY A 60 14.71 -6.36 3.60
N ILE A 61 15.32 -5.54 4.44
CA ILE A 61 14.79 -5.17 5.74
C ILE A 61 14.93 -3.66 5.96
N LEU A 62 13.90 -3.06 6.54
CA LEU A 62 13.88 -1.69 7.04
C LEU A 62 13.76 -1.76 8.56
N THR A 63 14.78 -1.27 9.25
CA THR A 63 14.91 -1.40 10.70
C THR A 63 14.22 -0.28 11.47
N ARG A 64 13.93 -0.48 12.76
CA ARG A 64 13.42 0.55 13.67
C ARG A 64 14.31 1.79 13.66
N THR A 65 15.62 1.62 13.75
CA THR A 65 16.56 2.74 13.74
C THR A 65 16.47 3.58 12.47
N GLU A 66 16.35 2.94 11.31
CA GLU A 66 16.17 3.66 10.03
C GLU A 66 14.86 4.44 10.01
N LEU A 67 13.75 3.86 10.52
CA LEU A 67 12.44 4.51 10.62
C LEU A 67 12.50 5.74 11.55
N ASP A 68 13.12 5.60 12.72
CA ASP A 68 13.22 6.67 13.72
C ASP A 68 14.12 7.81 13.25
N THR A 69 15.32 7.48 12.70
CA THR A 69 16.29 8.50 12.29
C THR A 69 15.81 9.31 11.09
N ARG A 70 14.96 8.72 10.24
CA ARG A 70 14.35 9.40 9.09
C ARG A 70 13.09 10.18 9.44
N ASN A 71 12.59 10.09 10.67
CA ASN A 71 11.27 10.57 11.05
C ASN A 71 10.17 10.16 10.06
N THR A 72 10.17 8.87 9.71
CA THR A 72 9.19 8.30 8.77
C THR A 72 7.79 8.44 9.36
N ARG A 73 6.88 9.09 8.67
CA ARG A 73 5.51 9.32 9.15
C ARG A 73 4.56 8.18 8.81
N THR A 74 4.75 7.56 7.64
CA THR A 74 3.95 6.42 7.18
C THR A 74 4.86 5.36 6.56
N LEU A 75 4.48 4.09 6.67
CA LEU A 75 5.35 2.98 6.26
C LEU A 75 5.63 2.94 4.76
N ASP A 76 4.69 3.34 3.92
CA ASP A 76 4.87 3.45 2.47
C ASP A 76 6.00 4.42 2.09
N GLN A 77 6.17 5.53 2.83
CA GLN A 77 7.32 6.44 2.64
C GLN A 77 8.66 5.73 2.93
N GLY A 78 8.72 4.94 4.00
CA GLY A 78 9.91 4.16 4.32
C GLY A 78 10.22 3.09 3.26
N LEU A 79 9.19 2.41 2.76
CA LEU A 79 9.29 1.39 1.72
C LEU A 79 9.79 1.93 0.39
N SER A 80 9.43 3.17 0.03
CA SER A 80 9.87 3.80 -1.22
C SER A 80 11.39 4.02 -1.33
N LEU A 81 12.11 3.92 -0.23
CA LEU A 81 13.58 3.99 -0.18
C LEU A 81 14.24 2.61 -0.33
N MET A 82 13.47 1.54 -0.48
CA MET A 82 13.98 0.18 -0.67
C MET A 82 14.07 -0.18 -2.16
N GLU A 83 15.01 -1.05 -2.48
CA GLU A 83 15.20 -1.56 -3.83
C GLU A 83 13.97 -2.32 -4.33
N GLY A 84 13.58 -2.11 -5.58
CA GLY A 84 12.45 -2.76 -6.24
C GLY A 84 11.07 -2.23 -5.87
N LEU A 85 10.98 -1.29 -4.91
CA LEU A 85 9.72 -0.74 -4.43
C LEU A 85 9.56 0.72 -4.84
N TYR A 86 8.30 1.12 -4.99
CA TYR A 86 7.90 2.51 -5.17
C TYR A 86 6.53 2.75 -4.53
N ALA A 87 6.33 3.95 -4.01
CA ALA A 87 5.06 4.35 -3.43
C ALA A 87 4.50 5.55 -4.18
N PHE A 88 3.21 5.50 -4.50
CA PHE A 88 2.44 6.64 -5.01
C PHE A 88 1.57 7.21 -3.90
N ARG A 89 1.72 8.51 -3.66
CA ARG A 89 0.94 9.25 -2.68
C ARG A 89 0.55 10.60 -3.27
N SER A 90 -0.44 10.57 -4.13
CA SER A 90 -0.79 11.70 -5.01
C SER A 90 -1.28 12.96 -4.28
N LYS A 91 -1.75 12.83 -3.04
CA LYS A 91 -2.21 13.97 -2.22
C LYS A 91 -1.38 14.18 -0.95
N GLY A 92 -0.12 13.73 -0.94
CA GLY A 92 0.72 13.81 0.25
C GLY A 92 0.17 13.01 1.42
N SER A 93 0.30 13.53 2.64
CA SER A 93 -0.12 12.82 3.87
C SER A 93 -1.63 12.57 3.97
N GLN A 94 -2.46 13.29 3.21
CA GLN A 94 -3.90 13.09 3.16
C GLN A 94 -4.32 11.90 2.30
N ASP A 95 -3.45 11.38 1.47
CA ASP A 95 -3.78 10.25 0.62
C ASP A 95 -3.95 8.98 1.47
N THR A 96 -5.20 8.59 1.69
CA THR A 96 -5.54 7.44 2.52
C THR A 96 -5.30 6.11 1.81
N LEU A 97 -5.13 6.14 0.49
CA LEU A 97 -4.96 4.99 -0.39
C LEU A 97 -3.64 5.07 -1.17
N ALA A 98 -2.54 5.42 -0.48
CA ALA A 98 -1.23 5.33 -1.10
C ALA A 98 -0.97 3.92 -1.62
N GLY A 99 -0.43 3.82 -2.83
CA GLY A 99 -0.10 2.55 -3.47
C GLY A 99 1.37 2.20 -3.28
N VAL A 100 1.67 0.95 -2.99
CA VAL A 100 3.05 0.42 -3.03
C VAL A 100 3.16 -0.59 -4.14
N GLY A 101 3.99 -0.30 -5.13
CA GLY A 101 4.29 -1.20 -6.23
C GLY A 101 5.64 -1.88 -6.05
N MET A 102 5.77 -3.08 -6.63
CA MET A 102 6.97 -3.89 -6.57
C MET A 102 7.22 -4.58 -7.91
N ARG A 103 8.41 -4.40 -8.50
CA ARG A 103 8.84 -5.08 -9.74
C ARG A 103 7.87 -4.95 -10.92
N GLY A 104 7.18 -3.80 -11.01
CA GLY A 104 6.21 -3.55 -12.08
C GLY A 104 4.79 -4.06 -11.78
N PHE A 105 4.54 -4.52 -10.57
CA PHE A 105 3.22 -4.92 -10.08
C PHE A 105 2.70 -3.90 -9.08
N ASP A 106 1.38 -3.57 -9.22
CA ASP A 106 0.70 -2.53 -8.48
C ASP A 106 1.41 -1.16 -8.60
N GLY A 107 0.90 -0.15 -8.06
CA GLY A 107 1.55 1.15 -8.10
C GLY A 107 0.60 2.28 -7.79
N ARG A 108 -0.64 2.19 -8.20
CA ARG A 108 -1.66 3.18 -7.87
C ARG A 108 -2.62 2.64 -6.82
N GLY A 109 -2.89 3.45 -5.80
CA GLY A 109 -3.51 3.10 -4.53
C GLY A 109 -4.87 2.42 -4.54
N SER A 110 -5.58 2.31 -5.64
CA SER A 110 -6.95 1.79 -5.65
C SER A 110 -7.09 0.29 -5.94
N ASN A 111 -6.00 -0.44 -6.20
CA ASN A 111 -6.02 -1.90 -6.41
C ASN A 111 -4.63 -2.47 -6.12
N GLN A 112 -4.33 -2.77 -4.86
CA GLN A 112 -3.08 -3.39 -4.43
C GLN A 112 -3.26 -4.90 -4.27
N THR A 113 -3.39 -5.60 -5.37
CA THR A 113 -3.76 -7.01 -5.37
C THR A 113 -2.64 -7.94 -5.78
N ARG A 114 -1.47 -7.40 -6.12
CA ARG A 114 -0.31 -8.17 -6.58
C ARG A 114 0.88 -8.13 -5.64
N VAL A 115 0.79 -7.30 -4.59
CA VAL A 115 1.76 -7.22 -3.48
C VAL A 115 1.01 -7.51 -2.18
N LEU A 116 1.40 -8.58 -1.51
CA LEU A 116 0.78 -8.98 -0.25
C LEU A 116 1.42 -8.22 0.92
N ILE A 117 0.59 -7.62 1.75
CA ILE A 117 1.03 -6.91 2.94
C ILE A 117 0.59 -7.67 4.18
N LEU A 118 1.54 -7.97 5.04
CA LEU A 118 1.32 -8.71 6.28
C LEU A 118 1.62 -7.82 7.49
N LEU A 119 0.89 -8.05 8.56
CA LEU A 119 1.15 -7.54 9.89
C LEU A 119 1.38 -8.71 10.85
N ASP A 120 2.59 -8.86 11.37
CA ASP A 120 3.03 -10.01 12.17
C ASP A 120 2.68 -11.36 11.50
N GLY A 121 2.83 -11.40 10.16
CA GLY A 121 2.54 -12.57 9.33
C GLY A 121 1.08 -12.74 8.91
N GLN A 122 0.17 -11.83 9.27
CA GLN A 122 -1.27 -11.89 8.93
C GLN A 122 -1.64 -10.89 7.83
N PRO A 123 -2.42 -11.29 6.80
CA PRO A 123 -2.76 -10.40 5.68
C PRO A 123 -3.63 -9.23 6.12
N ILE A 124 -3.29 -8.02 5.65
CA ILE A 124 -4.04 -6.78 5.90
C ILE A 124 -4.53 -6.07 4.63
N ASN A 125 -4.46 -6.73 3.48
CA ASN A 125 -5.09 -6.23 2.26
C ASN A 125 -6.62 -6.36 2.39
N ASP A 126 -7.37 -5.28 2.12
CA ASP A 126 -8.83 -5.25 2.29
C ASP A 126 -9.56 -6.19 1.32
N ALA A 127 -10.77 -6.61 1.71
CA ALA A 127 -11.57 -7.56 0.93
C ALA A 127 -12.18 -6.95 -0.35
N TYR A 128 -12.24 -5.61 -0.47
CA TYR A 128 -12.90 -4.96 -1.58
C TYR A 128 -11.97 -4.76 -2.78
N THR A 129 -10.85 -4.09 -2.57
CA THR A 129 -9.89 -3.70 -3.62
C THR A 129 -8.51 -4.32 -3.43
N GLY A 130 -8.26 -4.98 -2.31
CA GLY A 130 -6.93 -5.41 -1.89
C GLY A 130 -6.04 -4.27 -1.39
N SER A 131 -6.55 -3.07 -1.28
CA SER A 131 -5.79 -1.90 -0.82
C SER A 131 -5.37 -2.01 0.64
N VAL A 132 -4.35 -1.26 1.02
CA VAL A 132 -3.88 -1.17 2.40
C VAL A 132 -3.94 0.28 2.86
N PHE A 133 -4.56 0.50 4.01
CA PHE A 133 -4.55 1.80 4.67
C PHE A 133 -3.25 1.95 5.46
N TRP A 134 -2.21 2.47 4.82
CA TRP A 134 -0.85 2.55 5.38
C TRP A 134 -0.73 3.32 6.69
N ALA A 135 -1.67 4.20 6.98
CA ALA A 135 -1.76 4.93 8.24
C ALA A 135 -2.49 4.17 9.37
N THR A 136 -2.91 2.92 9.15
CA THR A 136 -3.58 2.11 10.17
C THR A 136 -2.65 1.68 11.31
N LEU A 137 -1.36 1.53 11.02
CA LEU A 137 -0.37 1.20 12.03
C LEU A 137 0.58 2.38 12.26
N PRO A 138 0.63 2.96 13.47
CA PRO A 138 1.62 3.97 13.82
C PRO A 138 3.04 3.44 13.61
N VAL A 139 3.90 4.22 12.98
CA VAL A 139 5.30 3.84 12.75
C VAL A 139 6.02 3.57 14.07
N SER A 140 5.63 4.24 15.16
CA SER A 140 6.14 3.99 16.51
C SER A 140 5.95 2.55 17.01
N GLU A 141 4.97 1.82 16.48
CA GLU A 141 4.69 0.42 16.83
C GLU A 141 5.50 -0.61 16.02
N VAL A 142 6.21 -0.17 14.99
CA VAL A 142 6.92 -1.06 14.07
C VAL A 142 8.34 -1.32 14.57
N GLN A 143 8.73 -2.58 14.66
CA GLN A 143 10.09 -3.02 14.94
C GLN A 143 10.94 -3.06 13.67
N SER A 144 10.39 -3.66 12.63
CA SER A 144 11.02 -3.74 11.31
C SER A 144 10.00 -4.02 10.23
N VAL A 145 10.38 -3.78 8.99
CA VAL A 145 9.60 -4.21 7.84
C VAL A 145 10.50 -5.10 6.98
N GLU A 146 10.07 -6.33 6.76
CA GLU A 146 10.72 -7.27 5.86
C GLU A 146 10.06 -7.24 4.49
N VAL A 147 10.86 -7.29 3.45
CA VAL A 147 10.39 -7.29 2.05
C VAL A 147 11.00 -8.46 1.33
N ALA A 148 10.17 -9.36 0.82
CA ALA A 148 10.57 -10.45 -0.06
C ALA A 148 10.03 -10.19 -1.47
N ARG A 149 10.92 -10.08 -2.47
CA ARG A 149 10.59 -9.69 -3.84
C ARG A 149 10.52 -10.90 -4.78
N GLY A 150 9.57 -10.87 -5.71
CA GLY A 150 9.27 -11.94 -6.66
C GLY A 150 8.05 -12.78 -6.26
N PRO A 151 7.79 -13.92 -6.96
CA PRO A 151 6.61 -14.73 -6.70
C PRO A 151 6.71 -15.49 -5.38
N PHE A 152 5.70 -15.33 -4.53
CA PHE A 152 5.58 -16.02 -3.25
C PHE A 152 4.23 -16.72 -3.06
N SER A 153 3.47 -16.93 -4.15
CA SER A 153 2.18 -17.65 -4.04
C SER A 153 2.33 -19.09 -3.55
N SER A 154 3.50 -19.71 -3.74
CA SER A 154 3.78 -21.06 -3.19
C SER A 154 3.75 -21.13 -1.65
N LEU A 155 3.85 -19.99 -0.96
CA LEU A 155 3.77 -19.90 0.50
C LEU A 155 2.57 -19.07 0.98
N TYR A 156 2.23 -18.00 0.26
CA TYR A 156 1.31 -16.97 0.72
C TYR A 156 0.05 -16.84 -0.14
N GLY A 157 -0.09 -17.67 -1.19
CA GLY A 157 -1.27 -17.70 -2.05
C GLY A 157 -1.42 -16.49 -2.97
N GLY A 158 -2.65 -16.17 -3.31
CA GLY A 158 -2.99 -15.01 -4.12
C GLY A 158 -2.46 -13.70 -3.53
N ASN A 159 -2.34 -12.66 -4.36
CA ASN A 159 -1.81 -11.35 -4.01
C ASN A 159 -0.27 -11.28 -3.76
N ALA A 160 0.45 -12.40 -3.81
CA ALA A 160 1.91 -12.43 -3.62
C ALA A 160 2.67 -12.60 -4.96
N MET A 161 2.19 -11.96 -6.04
CA MET A 161 2.81 -12.04 -7.38
C MET A 161 4.10 -11.21 -7.48
N GLY A 162 4.08 -9.97 -7.05
CA GLY A 162 5.23 -9.06 -7.04
C GLY A 162 6.14 -9.30 -5.84
N GLY A 163 5.56 -9.73 -4.73
CA GLY A 163 6.26 -10.00 -3.48
C GLY A 163 5.38 -9.86 -2.25
N VAL A 164 6.06 -9.90 -1.10
CA VAL A 164 5.45 -9.81 0.23
C VAL A 164 6.17 -8.75 1.05
N VAL A 165 5.39 -7.90 1.71
CA VAL A 165 5.87 -6.95 2.73
C VAL A 165 5.32 -7.39 4.07
N ASN A 166 6.15 -7.70 5.03
CA ASN A 166 5.75 -8.12 6.37
C ASN A 166 6.18 -7.08 7.40
N ILE A 167 5.21 -6.46 8.04
CA ILE A 167 5.39 -5.45 9.08
C ILE A 167 5.43 -6.17 10.42
N LEU A 168 6.58 -6.14 11.07
CA LEU A 168 6.78 -6.76 12.38
C LEU A 168 6.62 -5.69 13.47
N THR A 169 5.73 -5.97 14.43
CA THR A 169 5.47 -5.04 15.53
C THR A 169 6.48 -5.20 16.64
N ARG A 170 6.64 -4.15 17.45
CA ARG A 170 7.56 -4.15 18.61
C ARG A 170 7.18 -5.25 19.61
N PRO A 171 8.16 -5.98 20.15
CA PRO A 171 7.92 -6.95 21.20
C PRO A 171 7.43 -6.26 22.49
N VAL A 172 6.76 -7.03 23.34
CA VAL A 172 6.30 -6.58 24.67
C VAL A 172 7.10 -7.33 25.74
N ASP A 173 8.32 -6.89 25.93
CA ASP A 173 9.32 -7.59 26.77
C ASP A 173 9.74 -6.82 28.03
N HIS A 174 9.58 -5.50 28.05
CA HIS A 174 9.95 -4.63 29.17
C HIS A 174 8.97 -3.46 29.32
N ARG A 175 9.07 -2.78 30.47
CA ARG A 175 8.33 -1.55 30.72
C ARG A 175 8.91 -0.43 29.86
N GLU A 176 8.04 0.24 29.11
CA GLU A 176 8.37 1.43 28.34
C GLU A 176 7.16 2.36 28.25
N ILE A 177 7.39 3.63 28.47
CA ILE A 177 6.42 4.70 28.21
C ILE A 177 7.05 5.62 27.17
N GLU A 178 6.38 5.78 26.04
CA GLU A 178 6.81 6.69 25.01
C GLU A 178 5.70 7.71 24.73
N VAL A 179 6.04 9.00 24.79
CA VAL A 179 5.16 10.12 24.41
C VAL A 179 5.87 10.94 23.37
N SER A 180 5.25 11.17 22.23
CA SER A 180 5.81 12.02 21.19
C SER A 180 4.78 12.99 20.64
N GLY A 181 5.23 14.19 20.28
CA GLY A 181 4.44 15.19 19.60
C GLY A 181 5.28 15.92 18.56
N GLN A 182 4.68 16.20 17.41
CA GLN A 182 5.29 17.03 16.37
C GLN A 182 4.25 17.94 15.72
N TYR A 183 4.73 19.10 15.28
CA TYR A 183 3.95 20.09 14.56
C TYR A 183 4.74 20.66 13.39
N GLY A 184 4.07 21.01 12.30
CA GLY A 184 4.77 21.49 11.11
C GLY A 184 3.89 22.16 10.06
N THR A 185 4.47 22.31 8.88
CA THR A 185 3.88 22.93 7.70
C THR A 185 2.49 22.35 7.41
N TYR A 186 1.60 23.15 6.86
CA TYR A 186 0.19 22.83 6.56
C TYR A 186 -0.64 22.49 7.82
N ASN A 187 -0.32 23.11 8.95
CA ASN A 187 -0.94 22.82 10.26
C ASN A 187 -0.95 21.32 10.56
N SER A 188 0.15 20.63 10.22
CA SER A 188 0.26 19.19 10.47
C SER A 188 0.66 18.95 11.92
N ALA A 189 -0.15 18.19 12.65
CA ALA A 189 0.11 17.77 14.02
C ALA A 189 0.03 16.25 14.15
N GLU A 190 0.94 15.69 14.94
CA GLU A 190 0.90 14.27 15.29
C GLU A 190 1.26 14.10 16.77
N TYR A 191 0.45 13.33 17.48
CA TYR A 191 0.64 12.98 18.88
C TYR A 191 0.54 11.47 19.04
N THR A 192 1.50 10.88 19.74
CA THR A 192 1.52 9.44 20.00
C THR A 192 1.84 9.20 21.48
N ILE A 193 1.08 8.32 22.10
CA ILE A 193 1.34 7.79 23.43
C ILE A 193 1.41 6.28 23.29
N ARG A 194 2.44 5.66 23.84
CA ARG A 194 2.63 4.22 23.90
C ARG A 194 3.02 3.81 25.31
N TYR A 195 2.40 2.76 25.78
CA TYR A 195 2.78 2.03 26.99
C TYR A 195 3.03 0.58 26.65
N SER A 196 4.06 -0.04 27.24
CA SER A 196 4.25 -1.49 27.22
C SER A 196 4.85 -1.95 28.55
N GLU A 197 4.49 -3.14 28.99
CA GLU A 197 5.06 -3.78 30.17
C GLU A 197 4.88 -5.30 30.11
N ARG A 198 5.81 -6.02 30.72
CA ARG A 198 5.70 -7.47 30.92
C ARG A 198 5.53 -7.78 32.41
N PHE A 199 4.35 -8.23 32.76
CA PHE A 199 3.98 -8.59 34.14
C PHE A 199 4.32 -10.06 34.43
N TRP A 200 4.87 -10.31 35.61
CA TRP A 200 5.18 -11.67 36.11
C TRP A 200 5.96 -12.55 35.12
N LYS A 201 6.69 -11.97 34.20
CA LYS A 201 7.39 -12.63 33.07
C LYS A 201 6.47 -13.43 32.14
N LYS A 202 5.15 -13.35 32.34
CA LYS A 202 4.15 -14.12 31.55
C LYS A 202 3.26 -13.28 30.68
N LEU A 203 2.76 -12.14 31.19
CA LEU A 203 1.81 -11.30 30.49
C LEU A 203 2.50 -10.04 29.99
N GLY A 204 2.67 -9.94 28.69
CA GLY A 204 3.03 -8.69 28.02
C GLY A 204 1.78 -7.91 27.65
N VAL A 205 1.75 -6.62 27.96
CA VAL A 205 0.66 -5.70 27.58
C VAL A 205 1.28 -4.50 26.90
N ALA A 206 0.80 -4.16 25.70
CA ALA A 206 1.10 -2.89 25.06
C ALA A 206 -0.19 -2.21 24.64
N ALA A 207 -0.24 -0.89 24.79
CA ALA A 207 -1.31 -0.05 24.29
C ALA A 207 -0.72 1.22 23.72
N SER A 208 -1.28 1.69 22.62
CA SER A 208 -0.90 2.98 22.03
C SER A 208 -2.09 3.70 21.44
N TYR A 209 -1.97 5.01 21.41
CA TYR A 209 -2.90 5.91 20.77
C TYR A 209 -2.12 6.93 19.93
N GLN A 210 -2.57 7.12 18.69
CA GLN A 210 -2.05 8.15 17.79
C GLN A 210 -3.18 9.02 17.29
N ARG A 211 -2.96 10.32 17.29
CA ARG A 211 -3.78 11.31 16.60
C ARG A 211 -2.92 12.01 15.56
N GLN A 212 -3.44 12.09 14.34
CA GLN A 212 -2.84 12.87 13.27
C GLN A 212 -3.86 13.87 12.74
N GLU A 213 -3.40 15.11 12.52
CA GLU A 213 -4.15 16.19 11.92
C GLU A 213 -3.31 16.82 10.82
N TYR A 214 -3.93 17.19 9.74
CA TYR A 214 -3.29 17.84 8.62
C TYR A 214 -4.26 18.84 8.00
N GLY A 215 -3.95 20.14 8.08
CA GLY A 215 -4.78 21.20 7.51
C GLY A 215 -4.73 21.25 5.99
N GLY A 216 -3.71 20.65 5.39
CA GLY A 216 -3.62 20.44 3.96
C GLY A 216 -3.26 21.68 3.15
N TYR A 217 -3.32 21.51 1.86
CA TYR A 217 -3.09 22.52 0.84
C TYR A 217 -4.01 22.27 -0.36
N SER A 218 -4.16 23.24 -1.26
CA SER A 218 -4.91 23.04 -2.49
C SER A 218 -4.15 22.13 -3.45
N THR A 219 -4.73 20.97 -3.73
CA THR A 219 -4.13 19.94 -4.59
C THR A 219 -4.45 20.12 -6.07
N ASN A 220 -5.48 20.92 -6.40
CA ASN A 220 -5.91 21.13 -7.78
C ASN A 220 -6.31 22.57 -8.04
N ASP A 221 -6.03 23.01 -9.27
CA ASP A 221 -6.71 24.17 -9.85
C ASP A 221 -8.10 23.77 -10.33
N VAL A 222 -9.03 24.72 -10.37
CA VAL A 222 -10.35 24.58 -10.99
C VAL A 222 -10.27 25.09 -12.41
N PHE A 223 -10.72 24.28 -13.36
CA PHE A 223 -10.62 24.56 -14.79
C PHE A 223 -12.00 24.78 -15.40
N ALA A 224 -12.05 25.71 -16.36
CA ALA A 224 -13.17 25.87 -17.25
C ALA A 224 -12.76 25.57 -18.70
N SER A 225 -13.63 24.88 -19.43
CA SER A 225 -13.50 24.72 -20.87
C SER A 225 -14.22 25.90 -21.56
N ALA A 226 -13.49 26.60 -22.45
CA ALA A 226 -14.02 27.74 -23.16
C ALA A 226 -14.24 27.43 -24.65
N THR A 227 -15.35 27.92 -25.20
CA THR A 227 -15.73 27.76 -26.60
C THR A 227 -15.61 29.10 -27.33
N ALA A 228 -15.17 29.06 -28.60
CA ALA A 228 -15.18 30.25 -29.46
C ALA A 228 -16.62 30.69 -29.75
N VAL A 229 -16.85 31.99 -29.74
CA VAL A 229 -18.16 32.60 -30.02
C VAL A 229 -18.03 33.82 -30.93
N ALA A 230 -19.09 34.14 -31.68
CA ALA A 230 -19.09 35.28 -32.59
C ALA A 230 -19.25 36.62 -31.88
N SER A 231 -19.94 36.66 -30.75
CA SER A 231 -20.23 37.90 -30.01
C SER A 231 -20.29 37.66 -28.50
N ALA A 232 -19.97 38.66 -27.73
CA ALA A 232 -20.18 38.69 -26.27
C ALA A 232 -21.50 39.31 -25.92
N THR A 233 -22.21 38.76 -24.92
CA THR A 233 -23.48 39.29 -24.39
C THR A 233 -23.29 39.99 -23.06
N SER A 234 -22.08 40.08 -22.55
CA SER A 234 -21.66 40.79 -21.32
C SER A 234 -20.24 41.34 -21.49
N PRO A 235 -19.81 42.31 -20.63
CA PRO A 235 -18.44 42.82 -20.65
C PRO A 235 -17.40 41.72 -20.60
N LEU A 236 -16.26 41.95 -21.29
CA LEU A 236 -15.13 41.00 -21.26
C LEU A 236 -14.41 41.09 -19.93
N ILE A 237 -14.05 39.93 -19.39
CA ILE A 237 -13.10 39.81 -18.29
C ILE A 237 -11.67 39.65 -18.83
N PRO A 238 -10.63 39.93 -18.04
CA PRO A 238 -9.27 39.56 -18.36
C PRO A 238 -9.18 38.07 -18.68
N PRO A 239 -8.39 37.65 -19.70
CA PRO A 239 -8.25 36.24 -20.04
C PRO A 239 -7.71 35.45 -18.85
N PRO A 240 -8.41 34.39 -18.38
CA PRO A 240 -7.87 33.49 -17.39
C PRO A 240 -6.60 32.76 -17.87
N ALA A 241 -5.72 32.42 -16.97
CA ALA A 241 -4.50 31.67 -17.32
C ALA A 241 -4.86 30.35 -18.03
N PHE A 242 -4.30 30.16 -19.20
CA PHE A 242 -4.40 28.88 -19.92
C PHE A 242 -3.32 27.92 -19.42
N LEU A 243 -3.70 26.76 -18.91
CA LEU A 243 -2.79 25.68 -18.57
C LEU A 243 -3.15 24.45 -19.38
N PRO A 244 -2.19 23.88 -20.14
CA PRO A 244 -2.41 22.58 -20.74
C PRO A 244 -2.63 21.55 -19.65
N THR A 245 -3.52 20.59 -19.88
CA THR A 245 -3.73 19.43 -19.01
C THR A 245 -3.57 18.15 -19.80
N THR A 246 -3.53 17.02 -19.12
CA THR A 246 -3.44 15.70 -19.78
C THR A 246 -4.75 15.28 -20.45
N THR A 247 -5.85 15.94 -20.13
CA THR A 247 -7.16 15.73 -20.78
C THR A 247 -7.29 16.62 -22.01
N ALA A 248 -8.03 16.16 -23.01
CA ALA A 248 -8.33 16.98 -24.19
C ALA A 248 -9.23 18.16 -23.84
N GLY A 249 -8.99 19.33 -24.47
CA GLY A 249 -9.80 20.52 -24.32
C GLY A 249 -9.01 21.79 -23.99
N SER A 250 -9.67 22.95 -24.07
CA SER A 250 -9.10 24.23 -23.66
C SER A 250 -9.37 24.45 -22.19
N HIS A 251 -8.32 24.45 -21.38
CA HIS A 251 -8.41 24.52 -19.92
C HIS A 251 -7.88 25.85 -19.40
N TYR A 252 -8.79 26.69 -18.95
CA TYR A 252 -8.50 27.97 -18.32
C TYR A 252 -8.66 27.86 -16.82
N VAL A 253 -7.68 28.33 -16.07
CA VAL A 253 -7.70 28.32 -14.61
C VAL A 253 -8.67 29.39 -14.12
N VAL A 254 -9.71 28.98 -13.45
CA VAL A 254 -10.77 29.88 -12.95
C VAL A 254 -10.80 29.95 -11.41
N GLY A 255 -9.94 29.15 -10.74
CA GLY A 255 -9.83 29.14 -9.30
C GLY A 255 -9.00 27.99 -8.78
N LYS A 256 -9.10 27.75 -7.46
CA LYS A 256 -8.47 26.63 -6.75
C LYS A 256 -9.47 25.94 -5.86
N GLN A 257 -9.38 24.62 -5.78
CA GLN A 257 -10.09 23.87 -4.73
C GLN A 257 -9.56 24.26 -3.35
N GLY A 258 -10.39 24.11 -2.32
CA GLY A 258 -9.98 24.33 -0.95
C GLY A 258 -8.86 23.39 -0.51
N ASN A 259 -8.19 23.71 0.59
CA ASN A 259 -7.18 22.85 1.15
C ASN A 259 -7.77 21.48 1.50
N ASN A 260 -7.08 20.43 1.14
CA ASN A 260 -7.50 19.07 1.43
C ASN A 260 -7.02 18.67 2.82
N TRP A 261 -7.86 18.82 3.84
CA TRP A 261 -7.52 18.45 5.22
C TRP A 261 -7.76 16.96 5.50
N PHE A 262 -7.07 16.46 6.51
CA PHE A 262 -7.17 15.07 6.97
C PHE A 262 -7.01 14.99 8.48
N ASN A 263 -7.75 14.10 9.12
CA ASN A 263 -7.54 13.72 10.52
C ASN A 263 -7.75 12.21 10.73
N GLN A 264 -7.07 11.66 11.72
CA GLN A 264 -7.32 10.30 12.14
C GLN A 264 -6.99 10.06 13.62
N HIS A 265 -7.62 9.03 14.14
CA HIS A 265 -7.35 8.43 15.44
C HIS A 265 -7.03 6.95 15.23
N VAL A 266 -5.94 6.48 15.82
CA VAL A 266 -5.56 5.07 15.82
C VAL A 266 -5.35 4.64 17.27
N PHE A 267 -6.05 3.61 17.68
CA PHE A 267 -5.82 2.90 18.94
C PHE A 267 -5.31 1.50 18.62
N ARG A 268 -4.30 1.06 19.36
CA ARG A 268 -3.77 -0.30 19.27
C ARG A 268 -3.59 -0.88 20.66
N SER A 269 -3.92 -2.18 20.81
CA SER A 269 -3.55 -2.99 21.96
C SER A 269 -2.92 -4.30 21.51
N LYS A 270 -1.97 -4.81 22.29
CA LYS A 270 -1.34 -6.12 22.10
C LYS A 270 -1.16 -6.80 23.45
N PHE A 271 -1.51 -8.08 23.50
CA PHE A 271 -1.40 -8.94 24.67
C PHE A 271 -0.61 -10.18 24.29
N ASP A 272 0.55 -10.37 24.88
CA ASP A 272 1.37 -11.56 24.72
C ASP A 272 1.31 -12.37 26.02
N TYR A 273 0.88 -13.62 25.94
CA TYR A 273 0.77 -14.46 27.13
C TYR A 273 1.58 -15.75 26.99
N THR A 274 2.42 -16.03 27.97
CA THR A 274 3.21 -17.25 28.09
C THR A 274 2.50 -18.21 29.02
N PHE A 275 1.73 -19.16 28.46
CA PHE A 275 1.04 -20.20 29.24
C PHE A 275 2.03 -21.14 29.93
N THR A 276 2.96 -21.65 29.13
CA THR A 276 4.06 -22.52 29.55
C THR A 276 5.33 -22.10 28.81
N SER A 277 6.48 -22.69 29.16
CA SER A 277 7.72 -22.50 28.41
C SER A 277 7.62 -22.94 26.93
N LYS A 278 6.59 -23.72 26.57
CA LYS A 278 6.36 -24.23 25.22
C LYS A 278 5.21 -23.56 24.48
N THR A 279 4.32 -22.86 25.19
CA THR A 279 3.08 -22.33 24.61
C THR A 279 2.97 -20.85 24.88
N THR A 280 2.90 -20.06 23.82
CA THR A 280 2.64 -18.62 23.87
C THR A 280 1.45 -18.26 22.99
N ALA A 281 0.74 -17.22 23.36
CA ALA A 281 -0.27 -16.61 22.51
C ALA A 281 -0.06 -15.10 22.43
N SER A 282 -0.39 -14.53 21.29
CA SER A 282 -0.40 -13.08 21.04
C SER A 282 -1.75 -12.69 20.46
N LEU A 283 -2.41 -11.72 21.10
CA LEU A 283 -3.64 -11.09 20.61
C LEU A 283 -3.36 -9.62 20.34
N GLN A 284 -3.68 -9.17 19.15
CA GLN A 284 -3.54 -7.77 18.75
C GLN A 284 -4.87 -7.23 18.25
N TYR A 285 -5.21 -6.00 18.65
CA TYR A 285 -6.35 -5.26 18.13
C TYR A 285 -5.93 -3.86 17.71
N ILE A 286 -6.38 -3.41 16.56
CA ILE A 286 -6.18 -2.06 16.03
C ILE A 286 -7.53 -1.50 15.63
N TYR A 287 -7.84 -0.30 16.10
CA TYR A 287 -8.99 0.49 15.70
C TYR A 287 -8.50 1.79 15.07
N ARG A 288 -8.99 2.11 13.88
CA ARG A 288 -8.71 3.36 13.19
C ARG A 288 -10.02 4.03 12.78
N ARG A 289 -10.13 5.33 13.07
CA ARG A 289 -11.16 6.21 12.52
C ARG A 289 -10.47 7.37 11.82
N TYR A 290 -10.91 7.70 10.63
CA TYR A 290 -10.37 8.81 9.86
C TYR A 290 -11.45 9.63 9.19
N GLY A 291 -11.12 10.90 8.86
CA GLY A 291 -11.90 11.77 8.03
C GLY A 291 -11.01 12.69 7.21
N TYR A 292 -11.48 13.06 6.05
CA TYR A 292 -10.86 14.06 5.19
C TYR A 292 -11.95 14.94 4.55
N GLY A 293 -11.54 16.10 4.11
CA GLY A 293 -12.44 17.03 3.42
C GLY A 293 -11.68 18.19 2.80
N TYR A 294 -12.42 19.19 2.43
CA TYR A 294 -11.88 20.35 1.73
C TYR A 294 -12.40 21.64 2.36
N ASP A 295 -11.55 22.63 2.47
CA ASP A 295 -11.93 24.00 2.83
C ASP A 295 -12.73 24.64 1.69
N ALA A 296 -13.19 25.88 1.89
CA ALA A 296 -13.88 26.64 0.85
C ALA A 296 -12.97 26.87 -0.36
N ALA A 297 -13.48 26.56 -1.54
CA ALA A 297 -12.79 26.81 -2.80
C ALA A 297 -12.72 28.30 -3.12
N GLN A 298 -11.65 28.70 -3.79
CA GLN A 298 -11.40 30.09 -4.17
C GLN A 298 -11.58 30.27 -5.68
N SER A 299 -12.43 31.24 -6.09
CA SER A 299 -12.54 31.66 -7.48
C SER A 299 -11.59 32.82 -7.76
N SER A 300 -10.95 32.81 -8.93
CA SER A 300 -10.18 33.93 -9.48
C SER A 300 -11.02 34.81 -10.43
N ILE A 301 -12.27 34.41 -10.68
CA ILE A 301 -13.17 35.16 -11.56
C ILE A 301 -14.02 36.11 -10.70
N LEU A 302 -14.08 37.37 -11.12
CA LEU A 302 -14.87 38.41 -10.45
C LEU A 302 -16.21 38.63 -11.16
N ASP A 303 -17.26 38.93 -10.39
CA ASP A 303 -18.53 39.36 -10.89
C ASP A 303 -18.52 40.86 -11.29
N SER A 304 -19.65 41.40 -11.70
CA SER A 304 -19.81 42.82 -12.05
C SER A 304 -19.55 43.80 -10.90
N ASN A 305 -19.57 43.33 -9.65
CA ASN A 305 -19.30 44.11 -8.45
C ASN A 305 -17.85 43.98 -7.98
N GLY A 306 -17.01 43.25 -8.74
CA GLY A 306 -15.61 43.00 -8.39
C GLY A 306 -15.45 41.95 -7.28
N GLN A 307 -16.45 41.11 -6.98
CA GLN A 307 -16.39 40.07 -5.97
C GLN A 307 -16.09 38.69 -6.61
N PRO A 308 -15.28 37.83 -5.98
CA PRO A 308 -15.05 36.47 -6.47
C PRO A 308 -16.37 35.71 -6.60
N THR A 309 -16.60 35.10 -7.79
CA THR A 309 -17.81 34.33 -8.07
C THR A 309 -17.49 32.92 -8.59
N GLN A 310 -18.34 31.98 -8.23
CA GLN A 310 -18.31 30.59 -8.67
C GLN A 310 -19.42 30.26 -9.66
N SER A 311 -20.19 31.25 -10.10
CA SER A 311 -21.33 31.08 -11.01
C SER A 311 -21.41 32.20 -12.03
N GLY A 312 -22.01 31.90 -13.18
CA GLY A 312 -22.20 32.86 -14.25
C GLY A 312 -21.59 32.46 -15.58
N THR A 313 -21.89 33.25 -16.61
CA THR A 313 -21.31 33.10 -17.93
C THR A 313 -20.38 34.28 -18.21
N PHE A 314 -19.15 33.98 -18.65
CA PHE A 314 -18.09 34.96 -18.83
C PHE A 314 -17.55 34.92 -20.25
N PHE A 315 -17.13 36.07 -20.75
CA PHE A 315 -16.53 36.24 -22.04
C PHE A 315 -15.11 36.86 -21.88
N PHE A 316 -14.18 36.44 -22.67
CA PHE A 316 -12.83 36.97 -22.73
C PHE A 316 -12.25 36.84 -24.14
N ASN A 317 -11.17 37.56 -24.43
CA ASN A 317 -10.48 37.49 -25.70
C ASN A 317 -9.00 37.22 -25.48
N ASP A 318 -8.52 36.07 -25.97
CA ASP A 318 -7.11 35.63 -25.96
C ASP A 318 -6.51 35.58 -27.36
N GLY A 319 -7.07 36.37 -28.29
CA GLY A 319 -6.86 36.30 -29.75
C GLY A 319 -8.06 35.69 -30.46
N THR A 320 -8.95 35.05 -29.70
CA THR A 320 -10.25 34.54 -30.12
C THR A 320 -11.27 34.90 -29.06
N LEU A 321 -12.42 35.43 -29.46
CA LEU A 321 -13.52 35.69 -28.50
C LEU A 321 -14.07 34.35 -28.00
N ARG A 322 -14.03 34.14 -26.68
CA ARG A 322 -14.43 32.87 -26.03
C ARG A 322 -15.45 33.10 -24.93
N ARG A 323 -16.22 32.06 -24.68
CA ARG A 323 -17.21 31.98 -23.60
C ARG A 323 -16.95 30.73 -22.74
N PHE A 324 -17.10 30.86 -21.42
CA PHE A 324 -17.23 29.73 -20.50
C PHE A 324 -18.33 30.03 -19.46
N SER A 325 -18.81 28.96 -18.82
CA SER A 325 -19.78 29.09 -17.73
C SER A 325 -19.23 28.40 -16.48
N LEU A 326 -19.46 29.05 -15.34
CA LEU A 326 -19.11 28.50 -14.02
C LEU A 326 -20.40 28.03 -13.32
N THR A 327 -20.25 26.96 -12.59
CA THR A 327 -21.23 26.44 -11.62
C THR A 327 -20.54 26.20 -10.30
N PRO A 328 -21.18 26.50 -9.14
CA PRO A 328 -20.54 26.28 -7.84
C PRO A 328 -20.06 24.85 -7.64
N GLY A 329 -20.80 23.85 -8.12
CA GLY A 329 -20.44 22.44 -8.04
C GLY A 329 -19.12 22.09 -8.70
N GLY A 330 -18.68 22.86 -9.72
CA GLY A 330 -17.36 22.67 -10.36
C GLY A 330 -16.17 23.01 -9.46
N PHE A 331 -16.41 23.77 -8.39
CA PHE A 331 -15.39 24.15 -7.39
C PHE A 331 -15.36 23.20 -6.20
N LEU A 332 -16.36 22.36 -6.03
CA LEU A 332 -16.54 21.54 -4.84
C LEU A 332 -15.82 20.19 -4.94
N SER A 333 -15.38 19.70 -3.81
CA SER A 333 -14.91 18.34 -3.60
C SER A 333 -15.50 17.79 -2.31
N GLY A 334 -15.97 16.54 -2.35
CA GLY A 334 -16.66 15.94 -1.23
C GLY A 334 -15.72 15.34 -0.18
N PRO A 335 -16.12 15.40 1.10
CA PRO A 335 -15.40 14.73 2.19
C PRO A 335 -15.63 13.22 2.18
N GLY A 336 -14.80 12.52 2.97
CA GLY A 336 -15.00 11.12 3.25
C GLY A 336 -14.59 10.77 4.67
N GLN A 337 -15.15 9.68 5.18
CA GLN A 337 -14.87 9.14 6.50
C GLN A 337 -14.87 7.62 6.47
N GLY A 338 -14.12 7.01 7.39
CA GLY A 338 -14.14 5.57 7.54
C GLY A 338 -13.65 5.10 8.90
N VAL A 339 -14.01 3.84 9.19
CA VAL A 339 -13.50 3.06 10.33
C VAL A 339 -12.92 1.78 9.79
N SER A 340 -11.75 1.40 10.26
CA SER A 340 -11.18 0.09 10.03
C SER A 340 -10.71 -0.54 11.34
N GLN A 341 -10.89 -1.85 11.45
CA GLN A 341 -10.53 -2.64 12.62
C GLN A 341 -9.74 -3.87 12.16
N ILE A 342 -8.70 -4.20 12.90
CA ILE A 342 -7.91 -5.42 12.69
C ILE A 342 -7.81 -6.12 14.03
N ALA A 343 -8.20 -7.40 14.09
CA ALA A 343 -7.97 -8.26 15.24
C ALA A 343 -7.24 -9.51 14.80
N ASN A 344 -6.09 -9.80 15.39
CA ASN A 344 -5.26 -10.96 15.07
C ASN A 344 -4.94 -11.74 16.35
N LEU A 345 -5.13 -13.06 16.31
CA LEU A 345 -4.72 -14.00 17.34
C LEU A 345 -3.67 -14.94 16.74
N GLN A 346 -2.60 -15.18 17.46
CA GLN A 346 -1.58 -16.17 17.11
C GLN A 346 -1.26 -17.01 18.32
N VAL A 347 -1.19 -18.32 18.14
CA VAL A 347 -0.76 -19.28 19.16
C VAL A 347 0.43 -20.04 18.61
N PHE A 348 1.47 -20.13 19.41
CA PHE A 348 2.68 -20.87 19.11
C PHE A 348 2.87 -21.98 20.15
N HIS A 349 3.13 -23.21 19.70
CA HIS A 349 3.39 -24.35 20.58
C HIS A 349 4.57 -25.18 20.10
N THR A 350 5.54 -25.38 20.97
CA THR A 350 6.76 -26.20 20.70
C THR A 350 6.55 -27.59 21.29
N PHE A 351 6.46 -28.60 20.43
CA PHE A 351 6.39 -30.01 20.87
C PHE A 351 7.75 -30.53 21.34
N SER A 352 8.78 -30.23 20.58
CA SER A 352 10.17 -30.62 20.81
C SER A 352 11.12 -29.51 20.32
N PRO A 353 12.43 -29.60 20.60
CA PRO A 353 13.41 -28.64 20.03
C PRO A 353 13.43 -28.57 18.51
N THR A 354 12.87 -29.58 17.84
CA THR A 354 12.85 -29.69 16.38
C THR A 354 11.45 -29.52 15.77
N GLN A 355 10.41 -29.40 16.58
CA GLN A 355 9.03 -29.33 16.07
C GLN A 355 8.19 -28.29 16.80
N TYR A 356 7.54 -27.45 16.02
CA TYR A 356 6.56 -26.52 16.57
C TYR A 356 5.39 -26.32 15.61
N VAL A 357 4.28 -25.89 16.15
CA VAL A 357 3.09 -25.47 15.42
C VAL A 357 2.82 -23.99 15.69
N ARG A 358 2.38 -23.30 14.67
CA ARG A 358 1.81 -21.96 14.76
C ARG A 358 0.39 -22.01 14.20
N VAL A 359 -0.57 -21.56 15.00
CA VAL A 359 -1.95 -21.36 14.55
C VAL A 359 -2.28 -19.88 14.70
N SER A 360 -2.81 -19.30 13.66
CA SER A 360 -3.17 -17.90 13.66
C SER A 360 -4.49 -17.66 12.94
N GLY A 361 -5.18 -16.62 13.33
CA GLY A 361 -6.40 -16.19 12.68
C GLY A 361 -6.70 -14.74 12.99
N GLY A 362 -7.51 -14.12 12.14
CA GLY A 362 -7.86 -12.74 12.36
C GLY A 362 -8.99 -12.26 11.47
N VAL A 363 -9.35 -11.02 11.72
CA VAL A 363 -10.35 -10.30 10.95
C VAL A 363 -9.85 -8.89 10.65
N GLN A 364 -10.03 -8.49 9.42
CA GLN A 364 -10.00 -7.08 9.02
C GLN A 364 -11.43 -6.67 8.68
N ASP A 365 -11.94 -5.69 9.40
CA ASP A 365 -13.30 -5.20 9.27
C ASP A 365 -13.30 -3.70 8.96
N VAL A 366 -13.99 -3.32 7.89
CA VAL A 366 -14.25 -1.94 7.51
C VAL A 366 -15.77 -1.77 7.58
N PRO A 367 -16.33 -1.53 8.79
CA PRO A 367 -17.78 -1.50 9.00
C PRO A 367 -18.44 -0.35 8.26
N TYR A 368 -17.73 0.76 8.08
CA TYR A 368 -18.10 1.79 7.14
C TYR A 368 -16.89 2.52 6.58
N ASP A 369 -16.97 2.84 5.31
CA ASP A 369 -16.08 3.72 4.57
C ASP A 369 -16.93 4.38 3.49
N TYR A 370 -16.97 5.71 3.47
CA TYR A 370 -17.77 6.45 2.50
C TYR A 370 -17.11 7.74 2.05
N TYR A 371 -17.48 8.19 0.89
CA TYR A 371 -17.20 9.54 0.41
C TYR A 371 -18.42 10.15 -0.25
N LEU A 372 -18.48 11.48 -0.19
CA LEU A 372 -19.53 12.30 -0.80
C LEU A 372 -19.00 12.89 -2.11
N THR A 373 -19.87 13.06 -3.08
CA THR A 373 -19.54 13.69 -4.37
C THR A 373 -20.63 14.71 -4.70
N PRO A 374 -20.33 16.03 -4.68
CA PRO A 374 -21.27 17.04 -5.11
C PRO A 374 -21.54 16.92 -6.61
N SER A 375 -22.77 17.19 -7.04
CA SER A 375 -23.09 17.30 -8.47
C SER A 375 -22.59 18.63 -9.05
N SER A 376 -22.57 18.75 -10.37
CA SER A 376 -22.24 20.02 -11.04
C SER A 376 -23.19 21.18 -10.70
N THR A 377 -24.39 20.88 -10.24
CA THR A 377 -25.40 21.87 -9.82
C THR A 377 -25.44 22.09 -8.32
N ALA A 378 -24.58 21.43 -7.54
CA ALA A 378 -24.50 21.62 -6.09
C ALA A 378 -24.03 23.02 -5.72
N LEU A 379 -24.50 23.52 -4.59
CA LEU A 379 -24.05 24.73 -3.93
C LEU A 379 -23.05 24.39 -2.82
N ALA A 380 -22.38 25.37 -2.25
CA ALA A 380 -21.33 25.16 -1.25
C ALA A 380 -21.74 24.26 -0.06
N THR A 381 -23.00 24.34 0.39
CA THR A 381 -23.50 23.59 1.55
C THR A 381 -24.79 22.81 1.27
N SER A 382 -25.28 22.79 0.03
CA SER A 382 -26.57 22.19 -0.32
C SER A 382 -26.62 21.74 -1.78
N GLY A 383 -27.74 21.17 -2.18
CA GLY A 383 -28.00 20.71 -3.55
C GLY A 383 -27.60 19.25 -3.76
N PRO A 384 -27.88 18.70 -4.94
CA PRO A 384 -27.77 17.26 -5.19
C PRO A 384 -26.33 16.78 -5.21
N GLY A 385 -26.16 15.49 -4.93
CA GLY A 385 -24.90 14.78 -5.00
C GLY A 385 -25.07 13.29 -4.90
N GLN A 386 -23.99 12.61 -4.59
CA GLN A 386 -23.96 11.16 -4.37
C GLN A 386 -23.10 10.82 -3.16
N THR A 387 -23.41 9.70 -2.50
CA THR A 387 -22.51 9.02 -1.57
C THR A 387 -22.16 7.64 -2.13
N ALA A 388 -20.92 7.20 -1.88
CA ALA A 388 -20.51 5.82 -2.11
C ALA A 388 -20.11 5.20 -0.78
N GLU A 389 -20.78 4.15 -0.37
CA GLU A 389 -20.57 3.40 0.87
C GLU A 389 -19.97 2.03 0.57
N ARG A 390 -18.88 1.65 1.27
CA ARG A 390 -18.04 0.49 0.90
C ARG A 390 -17.67 -0.38 2.10
N PRO A 391 -18.62 -0.93 2.86
CA PRO A 391 -18.27 -1.85 3.94
C PRO A 391 -17.64 -3.12 3.37
N SER A 392 -16.62 -3.61 4.07
CA SER A 392 -15.92 -4.84 3.68
C SER A 392 -15.35 -5.59 4.88
N ARG A 393 -15.22 -6.91 4.77
CA ARG A 393 -14.67 -7.75 5.83
C ARG A 393 -13.89 -8.92 5.25
N ALA A 394 -12.70 -9.14 5.78
CA ALA A 394 -11.87 -10.31 5.51
C ALA A 394 -11.63 -11.10 6.79
N TRP A 395 -11.87 -12.42 6.75
CA TRP A 395 -11.44 -13.37 7.77
C TRP A 395 -10.30 -14.18 7.22
N HIS A 396 -9.32 -14.52 8.06
CA HIS A 396 -8.28 -15.44 7.67
C HIS A 396 -7.92 -16.38 8.83
N GLY A 397 -7.43 -17.56 8.47
CA GLY A 397 -6.88 -18.54 9.37
C GLY A 397 -5.70 -19.25 8.72
N ASP A 398 -4.66 -19.55 9.49
CA ASP A 398 -3.47 -20.27 9.05
C ASP A 398 -3.01 -21.21 10.16
N ALA A 399 -2.76 -22.47 9.82
CA ALA A 399 -2.15 -23.44 10.69
C ALA A 399 -0.88 -23.98 10.02
N GLN A 400 0.25 -23.87 10.68
CA GLN A 400 1.57 -24.22 10.14
C GLN A 400 2.29 -25.12 11.12
N TRP A 401 2.77 -26.26 10.63
CA TRP A 401 3.69 -27.15 11.34
C TRP A 401 5.08 -27.07 10.74
N ASN A 402 6.04 -26.88 11.60
CA ASN A 402 7.46 -26.80 11.27
C ASN A 402 8.19 -27.99 11.88
N TRP A 403 8.95 -28.70 11.06
CA TRP A 403 9.76 -29.82 11.48
C TRP A 403 11.20 -29.71 10.99
N MET A 404 12.11 -29.47 11.93
CA MET A 404 13.55 -29.53 11.69
C MET A 404 13.98 -31.00 11.73
N ILE A 405 13.92 -31.67 10.58
CA ILE A 405 14.25 -33.11 10.43
C ILE A 405 15.69 -33.38 10.85
N SER A 406 16.57 -32.44 10.52
CA SER A 406 17.98 -32.43 10.95
C SER A 406 18.52 -30.98 10.90
N ALA A 407 19.74 -30.74 11.38
CA ALA A 407 20.39 -29.43 11.26
C ALA A 407 20.53 -28.93 9.81
N LYS A 408 20.34 -29.81 8.81
CA LYS A 408 20.44 -29.51 7.37
C LYS A 408 19.11 -29.63 6.62
N GLN A 409 18.03 -29.99 7.29
CA GLN A 409 16.74 -30.27 6.62
C GLN A 409 15.59 -29.76 7.47
N GLU A 410 14.71 -28.99 6.86
CA GLU A 410 13.50 -28.46 7.47
C GLU A 410 12.31 -28.64 6.54
N LEU A 411 11.18 -29.02 7.09
CA LEU A 411 9.90 -29.15 6.43
C LEU A 411 8.89 -28.21 7.09
N VAL A 412 8.20 -27.45 6.28
CA VAL A 412 7.06 -26.63 6.68
C VAL A 412 5.83 -27.14 5.93
N VAL A 413 4.76 -27.42 6.63
CA VAL A 413 3.44 -27.81 6.07
C VAL A 413 2.39 -26.94 6.71
N GLY A 414 1.42 -26.51 5.93
CA GLY A 414 0.33 -25.73 6.50
C GLY A 414 -0.89 -25.66 5.63
N GLU A 415 -1.95 -25.17 6.25
CA GLU A 415 -3.25 -24.92 5.66
C GLU A 415 -3.64 -23.46 5.92
N GLU A 416 -4.26 -22.81 4.93
CA GLU A 416 -4.72 -21.44 5.02
C GLU A 416 -6.16 -21.34 4.51
N THR A 417 -6.97 -20.56 5.19
CA THR A 417 -8.31 -20.19 4.75
C THR A 417 -8.46 -18.67 4.78
N ARG A 418 -9.14 -18.13 3.77
CA ARG A 418 -9.50 -16.69 3.72
C ARG A 418 -10.91 -16.54 3.18
N HIS A 419 -11.70 -15.73 3.84
CA HIS A 419 -13.05 -15.37 3.41
C HIS A 419 -13.16 -13.87 3.28
N ASP A 420 -13.43 -13.38 2.07
CA ASP A 420 -13.62 -11.97 1.74
C ASP A 420 -15.10 -11.68 1.48
N GLN A 421 -15.59 -10.56 2.00
CA GLN A 421 -16.93 -10.06 1.76
C GLN A 421 -16.88 -8.56 1.55
N SER A 422 -17.57 -8.06 0.54
CA SER A 422 -17.70 -6.63 0.31
C SER A 422 -19.02 -6.26 -0.33
N THR A 423 -19.49 -5.08 0.01
CA THR A 423 -20.65 -4.43 -0.59
C THR A 423 -20.26 -3.00 -0.97
N ILE A 424 -20.74 -2.52 -2.10
CA ILE A 424 -20.72 -1.10 -2.44
C ILE A 424 -22.13 -0.65 -2.78
N THR A 425 -22.55 0.45 -2.18
CA THR A 425 -23.83 1.09 -2.50
C THR A 425 -23.58 2.56 -2.78
N GLU A 426 -24.03 3.03 -3.92
CA GLU A 426 -24.04 4.44 -4.24
C GLU A 426 -25.48 4.96 -4.16
N TYR A 427 -25.67 6.08 -3.44
CA TYR A 427 -26.99 6.73 -3.31
C TYR A 427 -26.94 8.12 -3.91
N ASN A 428 -28.01 8.51 -4.58
CA ASN A 428 -28.27 9.89 -4.92
C ASN A 428 -28.74 10.65 -3.67
N LEU A 429 -28.26 11.86 -3.49
CA LEU A 429 -28.54 12.70 -2.33
C LEU A 429 -29.32 13.95 -2.76
N SER A 430 -30.29 14.36 -1.95
CA SER A 430 -30.93 15.66 -2.09
C SER A 430 -30.01 16.80 -1.62
N ASN A 431 -29.15 16.52 -0.66
CA ASN A 431 -28.11 17.44 -0.18
C ASN A 431 -26.77 16.70 -0.04
N TRP A 432 -25.81 16.99 -0.91
CA TRP A 432 -24.50 16.35 -0.95
C TRP A 432 -23.69 16.51 0.36
N ALA A 433 -23.93 17.57 1.14
CA ALA A 433 -23.24 17.78 2.40
C ALA A 433 -23.80 16.93 3.55
N ILE A 434 -24.94 16.26 3.35
CA ILE A 434 -25.63 15.42 4.34
C ILE A 434 -25.67 13.98 3.83
N ARG A 435 -24.84 13.11 4.42
CA ARG A 435 -24.71 11.70 4.02
C ARG A 435 -26.06 10.99 3.90
N ASP A 436 -26.92 11.16 4.89
CA ASP A 436 -28.16 10.39 5.02
C ASP A 436 -29.36 11.01 4.27
N SER A 437 -29.12 12.03 3.42
CA SER A 437 -30.16 12.68 2.59
C SER A 437 -30.46 11.86 1.31
N HIS A 438 -30.52 10.53 1.42
CA HIS A 438 -30.75 9.61 0.32
C HIS A 438 -32.09 9.86 -0.37
N THR A 439 -32.10 9.89 -1.71
CA THR A 439 -33.31 9.98 -2.52
C THR A 439 -33.58 8.69 -3.28
N SER A 440 -32.55 8.03 -3.77
CA SER A 440 -32.62 6.75 -4.47
C SER A 440 -31.25 6.05 -4.46
N MET A 441 -31.24 4.75 -4.61
CA MET A 441 -30.01 3.98 -4.83
C MET A 441 -29.54 4.17 -6.28
N ALA A 442 -28.34 4.68 -6.48
CA ALA A 442 -27.78 4.91 -7.82
C ALA A 442 -27.18 3.65 -8.41
N THR A 443 -26.29 2.97 -7.67
CA THR A 443 -25.68 1.69 -8.07
C THR A 443 -25.50 0.80 -6.85
N TYR A 444 -25.41 -0.49 -7.09
CA TYR A 444 -25.15 -1.49 -6.05
C TYR A 444 -24.27 -2.59 -6.60
N GLY A 445 -23.39 -3.12 -5.77
CA GLY A 445 -22.58 -4.30 -6.05
C GLY A 445 -22.18 -5.02 -4.77
N ARG A 446 -22.25 -6.33 -4.76
CA ARG A 446 -21.74 -7.14 -3.65
C ARG A 446 -21.16 -8.45 -4.14
N GLY A 447 -20.35 -9.08 -3.30
CA GLY A 447 -19.86 -10.41 -3.53
C GLY A 447 -19.05 -10.94 -2.36
N LYS A 448 -18.84 -12.25 -2.38
CA LYS A 448 -18.05 -12.99 -1.42
C LYS A 448 -17.03 -13.85 -2.14
N ALA A 449 -15.90 -14.11 -1.49
CA ALA A 449 -14.92 -15.07 -1.96
C ALA A 449 -14.41 -15.92 -0.79
N LEU A 450 -14.26 -17.22 -1.02
CA LEU A 450 -13.62 -18.17 -0.12
C LEU A 450 -12.38 -18.72 -0.81
N THR A 451 -11.24 -18.64 -0.14
CA THR A 451 -9.99 -19.30 -0.56
C THR A 451 -9.60 -20.32 0.51
N GLN A 452 -9.33 -21.54 0.12
CA GLN A 452 -8.75 -22.61 0.95
C GLN A 452 -7.49 -23.11 0.28
N ALA A 453 -6.43 -23.37 1.04
CA ALA A 453 -5.17 -23.77 0.46
C ALA A 453 -4.33 -24.63 1.38
N GLU A 454 -3.60 -25.53 0.79
CA GLU A 454 -2.58 -26.35 1.42
C GLU A 454 -1.22 -26.00 0.84
N TYR A 455 -0.19 -25.88 1.68
CA TYR A 455 1.16 -25.56 1.25
C TYR A 455 2.21 -26.40 1.96
N LEU A 456 3.32 -26.58 1.24
CA LEU A 456 4.49 -27.29 1.72
C LEU A 456 5.75 -26.58 1.26
N GLU A 457 6.74 -26.43 2.15
CA GLU A 457 8.10 -26.01 1.81
C GLU A 457 9.10 -26.97 2.43
N TYR A 458 10.05 -27.45 1.62
CA TYR A 458 11.18 -28.26 2.06
C TYR A 458 12.47 -27.52 1.80
N ARG A 459 13.29 -27.39 2.84
CA ARG A 459 14.61 -26.77 2.78
C ARG A 459 15.70 -27.79 3.09
N ARG A 460 16.77 -27.77 2.31
CA ARG A 460 17.88 -28.67 2.49
C ARG A 460 19.21 -28.00 2.18
N SER A 461 20.17 -28.11 3.10
CA SER A 461 21.59 -27.86 2.85
C SER A 461 22.21 -29.10 2.24
N LEU A 462 22.34 -29.14 0.90
CA LEU A 462 22.95 -30.27 0.18
C LEU A 462 24.43 -30.40 0.50
N THR A 463 25.09 -29.28 0.66
CA THR A 463 26.46 -29.17 1.17
C THR A 463 26.52 -28.04 2.19
N ASN A 464 27.68 -27.79 2.81
CA ASN A 464 27.84 -26.63 3.68
C ASN A 464 27.79 -25.29 2.92
N ARG A 465 27.82 -25.32 1.58
CA ARG A 465 27.77 -24.14 0.70
C ARG A 465 26.51 -24.03 -0.16
N LEU A 466 25.79 -25.13 -0.36
CA LEU A 466 24.62 -25.16 -1.24
C LEU A 466 23.33 -25.41 -0.44
N HIS A 467 22.48 -24.42 -0.41
CA HIS A 467 21.17 -24.48 0.22
C HIS A 467 20.08 -24.42 -0.85
N VAL A 468 19.13 -25.33 -0.79
CA VAL A 468 18.02 -25.44 -1.75
C VAL A 468 16.70 -25.39 -0.99
N THR A 469 15.74 -24.67 -1.54
CA THR A 469 14.37 -24.56 -1.04
C THR A 469 13.41 -24.92 -2.18
N ALA A 470 12.49 -25.84 -1.92
CA ALA A 470 11.42 -26.22 -2.82
C ALA A 470 10.08 -26.05 -2.11
N GLY A 471 9.17 -25.31 -2.70
CA GLY A 471 7.82 -25.08 -2.15
C GLY A 471 6.72 -25.31 -3.18
N GLY A 472 5.56 -25.71 -2.69
CA GLY A 472 4.35 -25.92 -3.49
C GLY A 472 3.11 -25.57 -2.70
N ARG A 473 2.08 -25.10 -3.40
CA ARG A 473 0.79 -24.74 -2.81
C ARG A 473 -0.34 -25.00 -3.80
N LEU A 474 -1.41 -25.58 -3.31
CA LEU A 474 -2.67 -25.77 -4.03
C LEU A 474 -3.73 -24.87 -3.39
N ASP A 475 -4.29 -23.98 -4.18
CA ASP A 475 -5.37 -23.09 -3.77
C ASP A 475 -6.67 -23.48 -4.46
N TYR A 476 -7.75 -23.52 -3.70
CA TYR A 476 -9.13 -23.58 -4.17
C TYR A 476 -9.82 -22.26 -3.87
N TRP A 477 -10.36 -21.61 -4.89
CA TRP A 477 -11.08 -20.34 -4.77
C TRP A 477 -12.51 -20.48 -5.26
N ARG A 478 -13.46 -19.92 -4.51
CA ARG A 478 -14.88 -19.81 -4.88
C ARG A 478 -15.34 -18.37 -4.68
N GLY A 479 -15.79 -17.72 -5.77
CA GLY A 479 -16.54 -16.46 -5.74
C GLY A 479 -18.04 -16.76 -5.79
N TYR A 480 -18.82 -16.15 -4.90
CA TYR A 480 -20.24 -16.43 -4.75
C TYR A 480 -21.00 -15.23 -4.19
N ASP A 481 -22.35 -15.33 -4.15
CA ASP A 481 -23.24 -14.24 -3.77
C ASP A 481 -22.97 -12.93 -4.55
N GLY A 482 -22.56 -13.06 -5.81
CA GLY A 482 -22.30 -11.92 -6.69
C GLY A 482 -23.61 -11.30 -7.15
N GLU A 483 -23.76 -9.97 -6.95
CA GLU A 483 -24.92 -9.22 -7.39
C GLU A 483 -24.51 -7.81 -7.85
N SER A 484 -25.14 -7.28 -8.87
CA SER A 484 -24.98 -5.88 -9.25
C SER A 484 -26.29 -5.26 -9.74
N ILE A 485 -26.42 -3.93 -9.47
CA ILE A 485 -27.47 -3.06 -10.00
C ILE A 485 -26.74 -1.83 -10.56
N PRO A 486 -26.55 -1.76 -11.89
CA PRO A 486 -25.68 -0.72 -12.49
C PRO A 486 -26.33 0.64 -12.64
N SER A 487 -27.63 0.77 -12.40
CA SER A 487 -28.37 2.04 -12.45
C SER A 487 -29.67 1.98 -11.67
N VAL A 488 -30.26 3.12 -11.36
CA VAL A 488 -31.52 3.29 -10.62
C VAL A 488 -32.70 2.47 -11.21
N THR A 489 -32.71 2.31 -12.53
CA THR A 489 -33.78 1.61 -13.26
C THR A 489 -33.42 0.18 -13.66
N ALA A 490 -32.21 -0.27 -13.36
CA ALA A 490 -31.75 -1.59 -13.75
C ALA A 490 -32.33 -2.67 -12.83
N VAL A 491 -32.66 -3.83 -13.41
CA VAL A 491 -33.02 -5.03 -12.66
C VAL A 491 -31.77 -5.60 -12.00
N PRO A 492 -31.85 -6.06 -10.74
CA PRO A 492 -30.74 -6.75 -10.09
C PRO A 492 -30.26 -7.94 -10.91
N THR A 493 -28.96 -8.04 -11.12
CA THR A 493 -28.33 -9.16 -11.79
C THR A 493 -27.59 -10.00 -10.74
N ASN A 494 -28.06 -11.24 -10.55
CA ASN A 494 -27.38 -12.21 -9.71
C ASN A 494 -26.44 -13.07 -10.59
N TYR A 495 -25.21 -13.22 -10.16
CA TYR A 495 -24.19 -13.97 -10.88
C TYR A 495 -24.02 -15.37 -10.30
N GLN A 496 -23.78 -16.33 -11.19
CA GLN A 496 -23.49 -17.69 -10.78
C GLN A 496 -22.15 -17.78 -10.03
N ASP A 497 -22.06 -18.71 -9.11
CA ASP A 497 -20.83 -19.04 -8.42
C ASP A 497 -19.72 -19.41 -9.41
N ARG A 498 -18.51 -19.00 -9.08
CA ARG A 498 -17.32 -19.31 -9.86
C ARG A 498 -16.29 -20.01 -8.99
N MET A 499 -15.63 -20.98 -9.59
CA MET A 499 -14.59 -21.75 -8.92
C MET A 499 -13.32 -21.74 -9.76
N SER A 500 -12.18 -21.70 -9.10
CA SER A 500 -10.89 -21.89 -9.75
C SER A 500 -9.92 -22.58 -8.81
N THR A 501 -8.99 -23.33 -9.39
CA THR A 501 -7.85 -23.90 -8.68
C THR A 501 -6.56 -23.33 -9.22
N ALA A 502 -5.58 -23.14 -8.34
CA ALA A 502 -4.26 -22.69 -8.72
C ALA A 502 -3.19 -23.54 -8.02
N LEU A 503 -2.32 -24.13 -8.82
CA LEU A 503 -1.09 -24.75 -8.33
C LEU A 503 0.05 -23.76 -8.49
N SER A 504 0.73 -23.45 -7.41
CA SER A 504 1.90 -22.58 -7.37
C SER A 504 3.12 -23.34 -6.87
N GLY A 505 4.26 -23.12 -7.51
CA GLY A 505 5.50 -23.77 -7.12
C GLY A 505 6.68 -22.78 -7.11
N LYS A 506 7.67 -23.07 -6.28
CA LYS A 506 8.92 -22.33 -6.22
C LYS A 506 10.09 -23.26 -5.96
N LEU A 507 11.17 -23.06 -6.71
CA LEU A 507 12.47 -23.67 -6.45
C LEU A 507 13.50 -22.56 -6.35
N ALA A 508 14.28 -22.55 -5.28
CA ALA A 508 15.30 -21.55 -5.06
C ALA A 508 16.58 -22.19 -4.50
N ALA A 509 17.73 -21.62 -4.85
CA ALA A 509 19.01 -22.07 -4.39
C ALA A 509 19.90 -20.89 -4.02
N ALA A 510 20.69 -21.05 -2.96
CA ALA A 510 21.79 -20.15 -2.58
C ALA A 510 23.08 -20.94 -2.50
N TYR A 511 24.12 -20.44 -3.18
CA TYR A 511 25.46 -21.05 -3.19
C TYR A 511 26.50 -20.08 -2.63
N ASP A 512 27.13 -20.46 -1.55
CA ASP A 512 28.25 -19.72 -0.96
C ASP A 512 29.53 -19.95 -1.79
N LEU A 513 29.94 -18.93 -2.52
CA LEU A 513 31.16 -18.90 -3.34
C LEU A 513 32.44 -18.71 -2.49
N GLY A 514 32.27 -18.44 -1.20
CA GLY A 514 33.38 -18.09 -0.31
C GLY A 514 33.69 -16.60 -0.29
N SER A 515 34.52 -16.18 0.66
CA SER A 515 34.92 -14.77 0.85
C SER A 515 33.75 -13.80 0.96
N GLY A 516 32.59 -14.26 1.45
CA GLY A 516 31.36 -13.45 1.62
C GLY A 516 30.56 -13.21 0.32
N TRP A 517 30.83 -13.95 -0.75
CA TRP A 517 30.02 -13.97 -1.95
C TRP A 517 28.95 -15.06 -1.89
N THR A 518 27.72 -14.73 -2.22
CA THR A 518 26.61 -15.69 -2.35
C THR A 518 25.92 -15.48 -3.68
N LEU A 519 25.88 -16.53 -4.50
CA LEU A 519 25.07 -16.61 -5.70
C LEU A 519 23.71 -17.21 -5.34
N ARG A 520 22.62 -16.60 -5.79
CA ARG A 520 21.27 -17.12 -5.61
C ARG A 520 20.52 -17.18 -6.92
N SER A 521 19.61 -18.12 -7.04
CA SER A 521 18.70 -18.21 -8.17
C SER A 521 17.36 -18.78 -7.73
N SER A 522 16.28 -18.33 -8.35
CA SER A 522 14.97 -18.91 -8.12
C SER A 522 14.12 -18.94 -9.38
N VAL A 523 13.25 -19.92 -9.46
CA VAL A 523 12.16 -20.02 -10.44
C VAL A 523 10.88 -20.28 -9.68
N GLY A 524 9.77 -19.69 -10.14
CA GLY A 524 8.50 -19.88 -9.44
C GLY A 524 7.30 -19.41 -10.25
N SER A 525 6.14 -19.76 -9.74
CA SER A 525 4.85 -19.33 -10.26
C SER A 525 4.03 -18.65 -9.18
N ALA A 526 3.12 -17.78 -9.60
CA ALA A 526 2.16 -17.12 -8.74
C ALA A 526 0.83 -16.91 -9.49
N PHE A 527 -0.19 -16.53 -8.75
CA PHE A 527 -1.49 -16.22 -9.31
C PHE A 527 -2.18 -15.10 -8.51
N ARG A 528 -3.25 -14.57 -9.08
CA ARG A 528 -4.15 -13.62 -8.41
C ARG A 528 -5.59 -13.87 -8.87
N ASN A 529 -6.51 -13.99 -7.93
CA ASN A 529 -7.93 -14.00 -8.23
C ASN A 529 -8.45 -12.56 -8.42
N PRO A 530 -9.48 -12.34 -9.25
CA PRO A 530 -10.16 -11.06 -9.35
C PRO A 530 -10.80 -10.67 -8.02
N THR A 531 -10.83 -9.36 -7.73
CA THR A 531 -11.48 -8.81 -6.53
C THR A 531 -12.98 -8.62 -6.72
N VAL A 532 -13.73 -8.47 -5.62
CA VAL A 532 -15.15 -8.10 -5.66
C VAL A 532 -15.38 -6.81 -6.46
N TYR A 533 -14.46 -5.85 -6.33
CA TYR A 533 -14.49 -4.61 -7.09
C TYR A 533 -14.43 -4.83 -8.61
N GLU A 534 -13.49 -5.65 -9.08
CA GLU A 534 -13.31 -5.94 -10.50
C GLU A 534 -14.46 -6.76 -11.09
N LEU A 535 -15.05 -7.66 -10.27
CA LEU A 535 -16.11 -8.56 -10.70
C LEU A 535 -17.50 -7.88 -10.74
N TYR A 536 -17.82 -7.00 -9.77
CA TYR A 536 -19.24 -6.64 -9.56
C TYR A 536 -19.51 -5.13 -9.48
N ARG A 537 -18.50 -4.24 -9.39
CA ARG A 537 -18.75 -2.80 -9.34
C ARG A 537 -18.82 -2.17 -10.72
N THR A 538 -19.98 -1.62 -11.07
CA THR A 538 -20.14 -0.65 -12.17
C THR A 538 -20.39 0.74 -11.59
N TRP A 539 -19.74 1.77 -12.12
CA TRP A 539 -19.89 3.14 -11.64
C TRP A 539 -19.62 4.17 -12.73
N LYS A 540 -20.09 5.40 -12.54
CA LYS A 540 -19.89 6.49 -13.48
C LYS A 540 -19.08 7.61 -12.83
N SER A 541 -18.03 8.09 -13.50
CA SER A 541 -17.27 9.25 -13.02
C SER A 541 -18.04 10.55 -13.18
N SER A 542 -17.63 11.59 -12.43
CA SER A 542 -18.15 12.95 -12.60
C SER A 542 -17.91 13.53 -14.01
N THR A 543 -16.93 13.00 -14.74
CA THR A 543 -16.62 13.36 -16.14
C THR A 543 -17.46 12.61 -17.16
N GLY A 544 -18.35 11.71 -16.73
CA GLY A 544 -19.27 10.97 -17.58
C GLY A 544 -18.78 9.60 -18.07
N THR A 545 -17.53 9.20 -17.80
CA THR A 545 -17.02 7.88 -18.17
C THR A 545 -17.67 6.80 -17.31
N THR A 546 -18.24 5.78 -17.94
CA THR A 546 -18.76 4.60 -17.25
C THR A 546 -17.66 3.54 -17.13
N TYR A 547 -17.51 2.99 -15.93
CA TYR A 547 -16.56 1.93 -15.63
C TYR A 547 -17.33 0.66 -15.32
N PHE A 548 -17.28 -0.31 -16.25
CA PHE A 548 -17.97 -1.57 -16.11
C PHE A 548 -17.14 -2.60 -15.36
N SER A 549 -17.79 -3.33 -14.49
CA SER A 549 -17.27 -4.56 -13.92
C SER A 549 -17.25 -5.69 -14.95
N ASN A 550 -16.53 -6.78 -14.64
CA ASN A 550 -16.55 -7.97 -15.48
C ASN A 550 -16.60 -9.25 -14.65
N PRO A 551 -17.79 -9.85 -14.48
CA PRO A 551 -17.93 -11.10 -13.75
C PRO A 551 -17.25 -12.30 -14.41
N GLN A 552 -16.80 -12.17 -15.66
CA GLN A 552 -16.15 -13.24 -16.43
C GLN A 552 -14.62 -13.27 -16.31
N LEU A 553 -14.04 -12.41 -15.49
CA LEU A 553 -12.58 -12.35 -15.32
C LEU A 553 -12.01 -13.69 -14.84
N LEU A 554 -10.94 -14.11 -15.47
CA LEU A 554 -10.12 -15.26 -15.08
C LEU A 554 -9.00 -14.83 -14.13
N PRO A 555 -8.49 -15.73 -13.28
CA PRO A 555 -7.30 -15.46 -12.48
C PRO A 555 -6.08 -15.13 -13.35
N GLU A 556 -5.30 -14.17 -12.90
CA GLU A 556 -3.97 -13.93 -13.47
C GLU A 556 -3.02 -15.04 -13.07
N ARG A 557 -2.08 -15.38 -13.94
CA ARG A 557 -1.03 -16.37 -13.68
C ARG A 557 0.33 -15.82 -14.05
N LEU A 558 1.30 -16.03 -13.18
CA LEU A 558 2.68 -15.56 -13.31
C LEU A 558 3.65 -16.73 -13.37
N LYS A 559 4.63 -16.64 -14.28
CA LYS A 559 5.88 -17.42 -14.23
C LYS A 559 7.05 -16.47 -14.11
N SER A 560 8.02 -16.81 -13.29
CA SER A 560 9.15 -15.91 -12.99
C SER A 560 10.44 -16.69 -12.79
N TRP A 561 11.56 -16.05 -13.13
CA TRP A 561 12.88 -16.47 -12.69
C TRP A 561 13.72 -15.27 -12.24
N GLU A 562 14.70 -15.55 -11.40
CA GLU A 562 15.60 -14.56 -10.85
C GLU A 562 17.00 -15.16 -10.68
N VAL A 563 18.01 -14.34 -10.90
CA VAL A 563 19.39 -14.60 -10.47
C VAL A 563 19.91 -13.39 -9.71
N GLY A 564 20.64 -13.63 -8.63
CA GLY A 564 21.19 -12.56 -7.79
C GLY A 564 22.56 -12.91 -7.24
N LEU A 565 23.34 -11.89 -6.98
CA LEU A 565 24.66 -11.98 -6.39
C LEU A 565 24.76 -11.04 -5.19
N ARG A 566 25.15 -11.57 -4.05
CA ARG A 566 25.39 -10.80 -2.82
C ARG A 566 26.85 -10.85 -2.44
N LYS A 567 27.37 -9.72 -1.96
CA LYS A 567 28.69 -9.61 -1.35
C LYS A 567 28.55 -8.98 0.03
N SER A 568 29.07 -9.66 1.05
CA SER A 568 29.14 -9.10 2.40
C SER A 568 30.59 -9.14 2.89
N ILE A 569 31.04 -8.03 3.50
CA ILE A 569 32.38 -7.91 4.10
C ILE A 569 32.22 -7.52 5.56
N GLY A 570 32.22 -8.52 6.42
CA GLY A 570 32.03 -8.33 7.85
C GLY A 570 30.75 -7.54 8.17
N ARG A 571 30.92 -6.47 8.95
CA ARG A 571 29.84 -5.52 9.32
C ARG A 571 29.96 -4.19 8.58
N VAL A 572 30.82 -4.10 7.57
CA VAL A 572 31.20 -2.83 6.93
C VAL A 572 30.51 -2.63 5.60
N PHE A 573 30.30 -3.71 4.85
CA PHE A 573 29.79 -3.60 3.49
C PHE A 573 28.86 -4.76 3.16
N ASP A 574 27.70 -4.45 2.56
CA ASP A 574 26.79 -5.41 1.96
C ASP A 574 26.28 -4.85 0.63
N ALA A 575 26.45 -5.62 -0.42
CA ALA A 575 25.97 -5.33 -1.76
C ALA A 575 25.07 -6.47 -2.23
N ASP A 576 23.92 -6.16 -2.79
CA ASP A 576 22.97 -7.11 -3.35
C ASP A 576 22.56 -6.66 -4.73
N ALA A 577 22.78 -7.52 -5.73
CA ALA A 577 22.35 -7.28 -7.11
C ALA A 577 21.46 -8.44 -7.56
N ALA A 578 20.38 -8.14 -8.27
CA ALA A 578 19.49 -9.14 -8.83
C ALA A 578 18.99 -8.73 -10.22
N TYR A 579 18.82 -9.72 -11.09
CA TYR A 579 18.09 -9.60 -12.34
C TYR A 579 16.91 -10.57 -12.30
N TYR A 580 15.74 -10.11 -12.79
CA TYR A 580 14.52 -10.90 -12.80
C TYR A 580 13.75 -10.73 -14.11
N GLU A 581 12.94 -11.73 -14.43
CA GLU A 581 11.97 -11.68 -15.51
C GLU A 581 10.66 -12.40 -15.12
N ASN A 582 9.54 -11.74 -15.40
CA ASN A 582 8.19 -12.16 -15.07
C ASN A 582 7.31 -12.17 -16.34
N TRP A 583 6.57 -13.24 -16.56
CA TRP A 583 5.54 -13.34 -17.59
C TRP A 583 4.17 -13.53 -16.94
N VAL A 584 3.25 -12.62 -17.25
CA VAL A 584 1.88 -12.64 -16.75
C VAL A 584 0.95 -13.07 -17.87
N HIS A 585 0.13 -14.07 -17.61
CA HIS A 585 -0.96 -14.50 -18.46
C HIS A 585 -2.29 -14.09 -17.84
N ASN A 586 -3.30 -13.82 -18.69
CA ASN A 586 -4.61 -13.32 -18.27
C ASN A 586 -4.52 -12.02 -17.45
N LEU A 587 -3.59 -11.14 -17.80
CA LEU A 587 -3.40 -9.87 -17.12
C LEU A 587 -4.75 -9.13 -17.00
N VAL A 588 -5.24 -8.92 -15.80
CA VAL A 588 -6.46 -8.15 -15.53
C VAL A 588 -6.12 -6.68 -15.65
N TYR A 589 -6.74 -6.07 -16.62
CA TYR A 589 -6.44 -4.72 -17.02
C TYR A 589 -7.70 -3.97 -17.39
N ARG A 590 -7.78 -2.70 -17.02
CA ARG A 590 -8.91 -1.86 -17.38
C ARG A 590 -8.58 -1.10 -18.65
N SER A 591 -9.34 -1.33 -19.67
CA SER A 591 -9.16 -0.74 -21.00
C SER A 591 -10.43 -0.09 -21.49
N THR A 592 -10.31 0.79 -22.50
CA THR A 592 -11.46 1.34 -23.20
C THR A 592 -12.31 0.22 -23.78
N ASP A 593 -13.61 0.30 -23.56
CA ASP A 593 -14.56 -0.76 -23.99
C ASP A 593 -15.09 -0.45 -25.39
N LEU A 594 -14.28 -0.73 -26.40
CA LEU A 594 -14.68 -0.52 -27.80
C LEU A 594 -15.63 -1.61 -28.32
N ALA A 595 -15.74 -2.75 -27.61
CA ALA A 595 -16.63 -3.84 -27.99
C ALA A 595 -18.08 -3.55 -27.64
N ASP A 596 -18.32 -3.07 -26.41
CA ASP A 596 -19.66 -2.75 -25.92
C ASP A 596 -19.99 -1.26 -26.11
N ASP A 597 -18.99 -0.38 -26.25
CA ASP A 597 -19.15 1.06 -26.49
C ASP A 597 -18.15 1.57 -27.55
N PRO A 598 -18.52 1.54 -28.83
CA PRO A 598 -17.66 2.03 -29.91
C PRO A 598 -17.28 3.50 -29.82
N THR A 599 -17.97 4.31 -28.99
CA THR A 599 -17.62 5.73 -28.77
C THR A 599 -16.37 5.89 -27.92
N GLY A 600 -15.94 4.85 -27.21
CA GLY A 600 -14.81 4.88 -26.29
C GLY A 600 -15.04 5.68 -25.01
N ALA A 601 -16.30 6.03 -24.70
CA ALA A 601 -16.67 6.77 -23.50
C ALA A 601 -16.70 5.89 -22.22
N SER A 602 -16.60 4.56 -22.37
CA SER A 602 -16.61 3.61 -21.27
C SER A 602 -15.32 2.80 -21.18
N GLN A 603 -15.08 2.24 -20.00
CA GLN A 603 -13.97 1.34 -19.70
C GLN A 603 -14.48 0.08 -19.01
N LYS A 604 -13.82 -1.06 -19.26
CA LYS A 604 -14.16 -2.35 -18.66
C LYS A 604 -12.90 -3.11 -18.27
N TYR A 605 -13.00 -3.96 -17.26
CA TYR A 605 -11.92 -4.89 -16.93
C TYR A 605 -11.93 -6.08 -17.88
N TYR A 606 -10.76 -6.42 -18.41
CA TYR A 606 -10.56 -7.57 -19.28
C TYR A 606 -9.34 -8.37 -18.83
N ASN A 607 -9.31 -9.65 -19.20
CA ASN A 607 -8.06 -10.40 -19.24
C ASN A 607 -7.34 -10.04 -20.53
N ALA A 608 -6.53 -9.00 -20.52
CA ALA A 608 -5.96 -8.36 -21.72
C ALA A 608 -4.95 -9.23 -22.49
N GLY A 609 -4.65 -10.43 -21.99
CA GLY A 609 -3.73 -11.35 -22.65
C GLY A 609 -2.43 -11.51 -21.87
N GLN A 610 -1.32 -10.94 -22.34
CA GLN A 610 -0.01 -11.17 -21.78
C GLN A 610 0.72 -9.88 -21.40
N GLY A 611 1.35 -9.89 -20.24
CA GLY A 611 2.30 -8.88 -19.79
C GLY A 611 3.67 -9.48 -19.50
N ARG A 612 4.72 -8.67 -19.64
CA ARG A 612 6.08 -9.03 -19.24
C ARG A 612 6.72 -7.91 -18.44
N THR A 613 7.33 -8.26 -17.32
CA THR A 613 8.21 -7.33 -16.60
C THR A 613 9.59 -7.95 -16.44
N ARG A 614 10.62 -7.17 -16.70
CA ARG A 614 12.01 -7.54 -16.44
C ARG A 614 12.76 -6.37 -15.86
N GLY A 615 13.76 -6.65 -15.03
CA GLY A 615 14.49 -5.57 -14.39
C GLY A 615 15.74 -6.03 -13.69
N ALA A 616 16.51 -5.03 -13.27
CA ALA A 616 17.67 -5.21 -12.42
C ALA A 616 17.57 -4.32 -11.19
N GLU A 617 18.00 -4.86 -10.06
CA GLU A 617 18.00 -4.21 -8.75
C GLU A 617 19.43 -4.22 -8.20
N LEU A 618 19.83 -3.12 -7.57
CA LEU A 618 21.08 -2.98 -6.83
C LEU A 618 20.79 -2.33 -5.49
N ALA A 619 21.29 -2.89 -4.42
CA ALA A 619 21.30 -2.29 -3.09
C ALA A 619 22.72 -2.35 -2.52
N LEU A 620 23.19 -1.23 -2.01
CA LEU A 620 24.47 -1.10 -1.32
C LEU A 620 24.22 -0.59 0.10
N ARG A 621 24.87 -1.16 1.08
CA ARG A 621 24.94 -0.72 2.46
C ARG A 621 26.38 -0.66 2.90
N GLU A 622 26.82 0.52 3.29
CA GLU A 622 28.19 0.77 3.67
C GLU A 622 28.24 1.42 5.07
N ARG A 623 29.06 0.90 5.93
CA ARG A 623 29.37 1.48 7.22
C ARG A 623 30.74 2.14 7.13
N LEU A 624 30.73 3.42 6.75
CA LEU A 624 31.94 4.23 6.55
C LEU A 624 32.68 4.49 7.86
N ALA A 625 31.94 4.58 8.96
CA ALA A 625 32.47 4.69 10.32
C ALA A 625 31.49 4.05 11.32
N SER A 626 31.89 3.88 12.58
CA SER A 626 31.00 3.36 13.63
C SER A 626 29.73 4.20 13.85
N TRP A 627 29.74 5.42 13.42
CA TRP A 627 28.67 6.43 13.56
C TRP A 627 28.08 6.88 12.21
N LEU A 628 28.56 6.36 11.05
CA LEU A 628 28.16 6.83 9.72
C LEU A 628 27.85 5.65 8.81
N GLN A 629 26.63 5.60 8.33
CA GLN A 629 26.13 4.61 7.37
C GLN A 629 25.64 5.27 6.10
N LEU A 630 25.93 4.63 4.97
CA LEU A 630 25.39 4.96 3.64
C LEU A 630 24.56 3.77 3.15
N ARG A 631 23.39 4.06 2.59
CA ARG A 631 22.58 3.11 1.82
C ARG A 631 22.29 3.72 0.46
N GLN A 632 22.40 2.91 -0.59
CA GLN A 632 22.06 3.30 -1.96
C GLN A 632 21.24 2.17 -2.58
N THR A 633 20.24 2.54 -3.38
CA THR A 633 19.47 1.59 -4.18
C THR A 633 19.28 2.12 -5.59
N TYR A 634 19.27 1.20 -6.54
CA TYR A 634 18.92 1.49 -7.92
C TYR A 634 18.08 0.36 -8.50
N THR A 635 17.00 0.71 -9.18
CA THR A 635 16.12 -0.25 -9.84
C THR A 635 15.78 0.24 -11.24
N ILE A 636 15.93 -0.64 -12.20
CA ILE A 636 15.43 -0.45 -13.56
C ILE A 636 14.38 -1.52 -13.85
N THR A 637 13.19 -1.09 -14.34
CA THR A 637 12.07 -1.99 -14.66
C THR A 637 11.54 -1.69 -16.06
N ASP A 638 11.46 -2.71 -16.91
CA ASP A 638 10.79 -2.65 -18.21
C ASP A 638 9.55 -3.55 -18.17
N ALA A 639 8.40 -2.93 -17.85
CA ALA A 639 7.10 -3.58 -17.80
C ALA A 639 6.31 -3.25 -19.07
N ARG A 640 5.85 -4.27 -19.82
CA ARG A 640 5.16 -4.11 -21.10
C ARG A 640 3.91 -4.97 -21.19
N ILE A 641 2.91 -4.45 -21.88
CA ILE A 641 1.79 -5.20 -22.42
C ILE A 641 2.33 -5.92 -23.66
N VAL A 642 2.43 -7.25 -23.62
CA VAL A 642 2.95 -8.03 -24.74
C VAL A 642 1.85 -8.30 -25.77
N GLN A 643 0.66 -8.61 -25.25
CA GLN A 643 -0.52 -8.88 -26.06
C GLN A 643 -1.77 -8.36 -25.36
N ASN A 644 -2.55 -7.55 -26.05
CA ASN A 644 -3.90 -7.15 -25.65
C ASN A 644 -4.83 -7.45 -26.84
N GLN A 645 -5.70 -8.46 -26.68
CA GLN A 645 -6.61 -8.88 -27.74
C GLN A 645 -7.78 -7.92 -27.94
N TYR A 646 -8.14 -7.14 -26.91
CA TYR A 646 -9.26 -6.19 -26.96
C TYR A 646 -8.82 -4.82 -27.52
N VAL A 647 -7.58 -4.41 -27.26
CA VAL A 647 -7.01 -3.16 -27.77
C VAL A 647 -5.58 -3.44 -28.29
N PRO A 648 -5.44 -3.96 -29.52
CA PRO A 648 -4.13 -4.32 -30.09
C PRO A 648 -3.14 -3.15 -30.19
N ALA A 649 -3.61 -1.91 -30.17
CA ALA A 649 -2.77 -0.70 -30.16
C ALA A 649 -1.91 -0.56 -28.90
N ASP A 650 -2.27 -1.26 -27.80
CA ASP A 650 -1.50 -1.31 -26.56
C ASP A 650 -0.30 -2.26 -26.63
N ASN A 651 -0.23 -3.13 -27.63
CA ASN A 651 0.84 -4.10 -27.76
C ASN A 651 2.21 -3.44 -27.85
N GLY A 652 3.14 -3.90 -27.02
CA GLY A 652 4.48 -3.34 -26.89
C GLY A 652 4.55 -2.06 -26.03
N ARG A 653 3.41 -1.49 -25.63
CA ARG A 653 3.36 -0.31 -24.74
C ARG A 653 3.77 -0.67 -23.31
N ARG A 654 4.18 0.36 -22.56
CA ARG A 654 4.52 0.20 -21.14
C ARG A 654 3.26 0.05 -20.32
N VAL A 655 3.33 -0.80 -19.33
CA VAL A 655 2.29 -0.92 -18.30
C VAL A 655 2.19 0.44 -17.58
N PRO A 656 1.00 1.04 -17.48
CA PRO A 656 0.80 2.29 -16.77
C PRO A 656 1.20 2.22 -15.29
N PHE A 657 1.58 3.38 -14.73
CA PHE A 657 1.95 3.57 -13.33
C PHE A 657 3.19 2.78 -12.87
N VAL A 658 4.00 2.26 -13.80
CA VAL A 658 5.27 1.61 -13.50
C VAL A 658 6.44 2.52 -13.87
N PRO A 659 7.22 3.01 -12.90
CA PRO A 659 8.41 3.81 -13.16
C PRO A 659 9.51 2.95 -13.78
N ARG A 660 10.20 3.50 -14.79
CA ARG A 660 11.33 2.78 -15.41
C ARG A 660 12.55 2.71 -14.50
N ASN A 661 12.87 3.83 -13.90
CA ASN A 661 14.05 3.98 -13.05
C ASN A 661 13.63 4.53 -11.70
N ILE A 662 14.13 3.93 -10.65
CA ILE A 662 14.02 4.39 -9.28
C ILE A 662 15.41 4.34 -8.68
N SER A 663 15.78 5.38 -7.95
CA SER A 663 17.04 5.40 -7.19
C SER A 663 16.81 6.06 -5.86
N SER A 664 17.43 5.56 -4.83
CA SER A 664 17.45 6.23 -3.53
C SER A 664 18.84 6.16 -2.90
N PHE A 665 19.11 7.14 -2.05
CA PHE A 665 20.23 7.07 -1.13
C PHE A 665 19.80 7.55 0.26
N SER A 666 20.49 7.09 1.28
CA SER A 666 20.35 7.53 2.67
C SER A 666 21.72 7.62 3.31
N ILE A 667 22.04 8.75 3.90
CA ILE A 667 23.19 8.95 4.76
C ILE A 667 22.65 9.07 6.18
N ILE A 668 23.07 8.21 7.08
CA ILE A 668 22.63 8.20 8.48
C ILE A 668 23.87 8.34 9.37
N ALA A 669 23.84 9.32 10.24
CA ALA A 669 24.89 9.59 11.22
C ALA A 669 24.29 9.58 12.63
N ASP A 670 24.93 8.87 13.57
CA ASP A 670 24.57 8.85 14.99
C ASP A 670 25.83 8.94 15.84
N ARG A 671 25.98 10.04 16.56
CA ARG A 671 27.18 10.29 17.38
C ARG A 671 26.90 11.23 18.55
N ARG A 672 27.27 10.82 19.76
CA ARG A 672 27.21 11.66 20.97
C ARG A 672 25.84 12.31 21.23
N GLY A 673 24.75 11.57 21.05
CA GLY A 673 23.40 12.07 21.23
C GLY A 673 22.81 12.78 20.02
N TRP A 674 23.61 13.17 19.03
CA TRP A 674 23.14 13.65 17.74
C TRP A 674 22.84 12.49 16.81
N SER A 675 21.67 12.55 16.16
CA SER A 675 21.32 11.65 15.06
C SER A 675 20.82 12.48 13.89
N ALA A 676 21.33 12.20 12.70
CA ALA A 676 20.99 12.92 11.49
C ALA A 676 20.79 11.97 10.31
N SER A 677 19.86 12.29 9.43
CA SER A 677 19.74 11.61 8.14
C SER A 677 19.53 12.61 7.00
N ILE A 678 20.10 12.26 5.84
CA ILE A 678 19.77 12.88 4.56
C ILE A 678 19.38 11.75 3.63
N ASN A 679 18.20 11.87 3.03
CA ASN A 679 17.67 10.89 2.09
C ASN A 679 17.41 11.58 0.76
N GLY A 680 17.75 10.91 -0.34
CA GLY A 680 17.40 11.34 -1.68
C GLY A 680 16.64 10.24 -2.41
N GLN A 681 15.63 10.62 -3.19
CA GLN A 681 14.86 9.69 -4.01
C GLN A 681 14.66 10.28 -5.41
N TYR A 682 15.02 9.52 -6.42
CA TYR A 682 14.67 9.78 -7.81
C TYR A 682 13.58 8.80 -8.24
N PHE A 683 12.52 9.36 -8.79
CA PHE A 683 11.40 8.64 -9.35
C PHE A 683 11.30 8.99 -10.84
N GLY A 684 11.44 7.98 -11.70
CA GLY A 684 11.43 8.15 -13.14
C GLY A 684 10.03 8.35 -13.70
N LYS A 685 9.96 8.68 -14.99
CA LYS A 685 8.69 8.88 -15.68
C LYS A 685 7.83 7.61 -15.66
N VAL A 686 6.54 7.78 -15.37
CA VAL A 686 5.48 6.81 -15.59
C VAL A 686 4.51 7.32 -16.67
N TYR A 687 3.72 6.42 -17.22
CA TYR A 687 2.57 6.72 -18.06
C TYR A 687 1.30 6.39 -17.29
N SER A 688 0.25 7.18 -17.48
CA SER A 688 -1.08 6.93 -16.89
C SER A 688 -2.08 6.39 -17.91
N THR A 689 -1.74 6.43 -19.20
CA THR A 689 -2.56 5.95 -20.31
C THR A 689 -1.95 4.71 -20.95
N ASP A 690 -2.79 3.84 -21.47
CA ASP A 690 -2.42 2.57 -22.09
C ASP A 690 -1.55 2.77 -23.33
N LEU A 691 -1.89 3.73 -24.16
CA LEU A 691 -1.14 4.10 -25.38
C LEU A 691 0.14 4.89 -25.07
N ASN A 692 0.41 5.19 -23.79
CA ASN A 692 1.55 5.99 -23.37
C ASN A 692 1.60 7.39 -24.04
N THR A 693 0.45 8.02 -24.21
CA THR A 693 0.29 9.30 -24.91
C THR A 693 0.49 10.51 -24.01
N ASP A 694 0.44 10.35 -22.70
CA ASP A 694 0.62 11.39 -21.69
C ASP A 694 2.09 11.86 -21.62
N LYS A 695 2.41 12.90 -22.38
CA LYS A 695 3.78 13.46 -22.47
C LYS A 695 3.95 14.74 -21.68
N LEU A 696 2.86 15.38 -21.24
CA LEU A 696 2.89 16.62 -20.50
C LEU A 696 3.53 16.44 -19.12
N LYS A 697 4.15 17.51 -18.64
CA LYS A 697 4.81 17.57 -17.32
C LYS A 697 4.48 18.89 -16.64
N GLY A 698 4.52 18.91 -15.32
CA GLY A 698 4.30 20.11 -14.52
C GLY A 698 2.88 20.65 -14.57
N VAL A 699 1.91 19.79 -14.90
CA VAL A 699 0.51 20.17 -15.06
C VAL A 699 -0.41 19.16 -14.36
N TYR A 700 -1.62 19.60 -14.01
CA TYR A 700 -2.65 18.73 -13.44
C TYR A 700 -2.92 17.52 -14.34
N GLY A 701 -3.05 16.35 -13.72
CA GLY A 701 -3.22 15.06 -14.39
C GLY A 701 -1.91 14.42 -14.88
N ALA A 702 -0.77 15.12 -14.82
CA ALA A 702 0.53 14.56 -15.17
C ALA A 702 1.11 13.69 -14.04
N TYR A 703 2.01 12.80 -14.43
CA TYR A 703 2.88 12.05 -13.52
C TYR A 703 4.33 12.42 -13.85
N ASP A 704 4.86 13.35 -13.07
CA ASP A 704 6.19 13.90 -13.32
C ASP A 704 7.29 12.93 -12.86
N PRO A 705 8.44 12.90 -13.53
CA PRO A 705 9.66 12.43 -12.91
C PRO A 705 10.15 13.48 -11.91
N PHE A 706 10.57 13.05 -10.74
CA PHE A 706 11.06 13.97 -9.71
C PHE A 706 12.28 13.42 -8.97
N PHE A 707 13.01 14.32 -8.37
CA PHE A 707 14.00 14.04 -7.34
C PHE A 707 13.60 14.81 -6.08
N LEU A 708 13.49 14.11 -4.98
CA LEU A 708 13.21 14.66 -3.65
C LEU A 708 14.42 14.43 -2.76
N ALA A 709 14.65 15.38 -1.87
CA ALA A 709 15.62 15.25 -0.79
C ALA A 709 14.93 15.58 0.53
N ASP A 710 15.18 14.76 1.55
CA ASP A 710 14.65 14.91 2.89
C ASP A 710 15.81 14.95 3.89
N ALA A 711 15.66 15.69 4.98
CA ALA A 711 16.63 15.74 6.06
C ALA A 711 15.95 15.67 7.42
N THR A 712 16.58 14.99 8.35
CA THR A 712 16.18 14.95 9.76
C THR A 712 17.39 15.15 10.64
N LEU A 713 17.24 15.96 11.67
CA LEU A 713 18.23 16.18 12.71
C LEU A 713 17.56 15.98 14.06
N SER A 714 18.15 15.20 14.92
CA SER A 714 17.67 15.01 16.29
C SER A 714 18.81 15.07 17.29
N TYR A 715 18.47 15.50 18.50
CA TYR A 715 19.38 15.52 19.63
C TYR A 715 18.71 14.91 20.86
N ARG A 716 19.37 13.96 21.48
CA ARG A 716 18.94 13.32 22.71
C ARG A 716 19.51 14.07 23.90
N PHE A 717 18.62 14.76 24.62
CA PHE A 717 18.91 15.39 25.89
C PHE A 717 18.74 14.34 26.98
N GLU A 718 19.78 14.05 27.73
CA GLU A 718 19.72 13.00 28.74
C GLU A 718 19.31 11.63 28.14
N LYS A 719 18.77 10.74 28.96
CA LYS A 719 18.29 9.42 28.51
C LYS A 719 16.86 9.43 27.99
N PHE A 720 16.11 10.48 28.32
CA PHE A 720 14.64 10.44 28.24
C PHE A 720 14.03 11.33 27.16
N VAL A 721 14.71 12.39 26.75
CA VAL A 721 14.13 13.40 25.84
C VAL A 721 14.91 13.48 24.55
N THR A 722 14.23 13.41 23.44
CA THR A 722 14.80 13.66 22.12
C THR A 722 14.02 14.79 21.44
N ALA A 723 14.69 15.88 21.08
CA ALA A 723 14.14 16.88 20.18
C ALA A 723 14.56 16.55 18.75
N PHE A 724 13.65 16.79 17.79
CA PHE A 724 13.96 16.56 16.39
C PHE A 724 13.35 17.64 15.49
N ALA A 725 14.02 17.89 14.39
CA ALA A 725 13.55 18.69 13.27
C ALA A 725 13.65 17.84 12.00
N SER A 726 12.62 17.85 11.18
CA SER A 726 12.64 17.19 9.87
C SER A 726 12.12 18.10 8.78
N ALA A 727 12.70 17.97 7.59
CA ALA A 727 12.25 18.66 6.39
C ALA A 727 12.14 17.64 5.24
N GLN A 728 10.96 17.49 4.71
CA GLN A 728 10.69 16.70 3.49
C GLN A 728 10.68 17.64 2.29
N ASN A 729 11.11 17.13 1.14
CA ASN A 729 11.24 17.93 -0.07
C ASN A 729 12.00 19.26 0.17
N ILE A 730 13.21 19.18 0.76
CA ILE A 730 14.01 20.37 1.14
C ILE A 730 14.32 21.29 -0.05
N LEU A 731 14.32 20.74 -1.28
CA LEU A 731 14.53 21.48 -2.51
C LEU A 731 13.29 22.24 -2.98
N ASP A 732 12.18 22.09 -2.27
CA ASP A 732 10.86 22.68 -2.62
C ASP A 732 10.44 22.36 -4.06
N ARG A 733 10.71 21.12 -4.50
CA ARG A 733 10.39 20.68 -5.85
C ARG A 733 8.89 20.66 -6.04
N ARG A 734 8.37 21.39 -7.02
CA ARG A 734 6.99 21.30 -7.49
C ARG A 734 6.89 20.18 -8.51
N TYR A 735 5.97 19.23 -8.30
CA TYR A 735 5.72 18.11 -9.19
C TYR A 735 4.28 17.61 -9.05
N TYR A 736 3.84 16.81 -10.01
CA TYR A 736 2.50 16.23 -10.05
C TYR A 736 2.58 14.71 -10.06
N GLU A 737 1.77 14.08 -9.22
CA GLU A 737 1.38 12.67 -9.24
C GLU A 737 -0.13 12.61 -9.46
N TYR A 738 -0.63 13.07 -10.60
CA TYR A 738 -1.97 13.46 -10.96
C TYR A 738 -2.37 14.79 -10.30
N TYR A 739 -2.36 14.88 -8.99
CA TYR A 739 -2.54 16.10 -8.21
C TYR A 739 -1.19 16.80 -7.97
N LEU A 740 -1.25 18.06 -7.62
CA LEU A 740 -0.06 18.76 -7.14
C LEU A 740 0.39 18.10 -5.84
N ALA A 741 1.61 17.61 -5.83
CA ALA A 741 2.24 17.07 -4.63
C ALA A 741 2.64 18.18 -3.64
N PRO A 742 2.84 17.88 -2.35
CA PRO A 742 3.21 18.90 -1.38
C PRO A 742 4.60 19.48 -1.70
N GLY A 743 4.73 20.79 -1.50
CA GLY A 743 6.04 21.46 -1.47
C GLY A 743 6.86 21.04 -0.25
N ARG A 744 7.76 21.91 0.19
CA ARG A 744 8.57 21.65 1.39
C ARG A 744 7.69 21.53 2.64
N VAL A 745 7.88 20.42 3.39
CA VAL A 745 7.19 20.17 4.66
C VAL A 745 8.22 20.14 5.77
N VAL A 746 8.16 21.11 6.67
CA VAL A 746 9.04 21.19 7.86
C VAL A 746 8.24 20.82 9.10
N SER A 747 8.82 20.06 10.01
CA SER A 747 8.23 19.76 11.31
C SER A 747 9.27 19.76 12.43
N LEU A 748 8.83 20.13 13.61
CA LEU A 748 9.57 20.10 14.87
C LEU A 748 8.82 19.20 15.84
N GLY A 749 9.53 18.46 16.65
CA GLY A 749 8.90 17.56 17.61
C GLY A 749 9.79 17.20 18.79
N LEU A 750 9.13 16.64 19.78
CA LEU A 750 9.73 16.09 20.99
C LEU A 750 9.27 14.64 21.19
N ARG A 751 10.17 13.82 21.70
CA ARG A 751 9.91 12.44 22.08
C ARG A 751 10.46 12.20 23.49
N PHE A 752 9.62 11.72 24.36
CA PHE A 752 9.96 11.27 25.71
C PHE A 752 9.88 9.76 25.75
N ARG A 753 10.91 9.10 26.27
CA ARG A 753 10.96 7.64 26.43
C ARG A 753 11.49 7.30 27.83
N LEU A 754 10.65 6.58 28.63
CA LEU A 754 10.93 6.17 30.00
C LEU A 754 10.94 4.66 30.12
#